data_f899520a8b1bbf38e62324f16100773f
#
_entry.id   f899520a8b1bbf38e62324f16100773f
#
_cell.length_a   1.000
_cell.length_b   1.000
_cell.length_c   1.000
_cell.angle_alpha   90.00
_cell.angle_beta   90.00
_cell.angle_gamma   90.00
#
_symmetry.space_group_name_H-M   'P 1'
#
loop_
_entity.id
_entity.type
_entity.pdbx_description
1 polymer ?
#
loop_
_entity_poly.entity_id
_entity_poly.type
_entity_poly.pdbx_seq_one_letter_code
_entity_poly.pdbx_strand_id
1 'polypeptide(L)'
;MTASLHRLGAGPEAMLYYTNDSQREARPDRRDEYYAKDGDGVWWSSGGTVVRHGAAIDAASFRDLCAGFHPGTGKPLVRGAGAGHWAGQDCTLTPGKSVSVLWMAGTPEQRAAIEAAHRAAVERALAFVAAEGLVTVRTGAGGADRHRPSDVIVGRFDHYTTREGDPNIHTHCVFINVAGAPKNAGSGRYKSQTHLTIEVEQLYTYQLAVGAAYRAALAEDLRERFGLRYREAGRGQWEVAGPPEALLAAFSKRSEQILAYAGAGATSAQREVAALATRRGKDELPTGPELEARWHDELAACAVEPWVAARHPELDPILAISAARAAERDTPFDPPEIPGDGPVACAASGLFRYESVVTRRDLLQRALEIAGVQGLGVGVVEAELAGMERDGTLLPLAAAEMVPGASACWTSPGIAACEGAMLRAADRPLERSWIAPEAVATALARDGRLSAEQAEAVRHAAGPDGVSLLQAGAGTGKTTTAAVLVTAAHASGMRVIGLAPSWVAADELGRSTGIPAQAIARWRHDRARTARSDAVPQADSAALDRDTLMLVDEAGMVSTRDLEAVLSAAQAAGAKVVLIGDRRQLASVAGASALRAVTEVVGRSAVLGEVRRQTVDWQRAASVVMARGDSEAGLRAYAAEGQVELVAGAEAAQARVIAAWTEQRARYGDDVLIVTRRNADAAALNARARAALRAEGRLGPDLITPPARDREDRLVPLALALGDHLRFGESLPHLGLRNGTRARVEAIAAEPDGSARLRLALEDGRVIEAAWDELRRVPRFGQRPAHPKVVHAHAGTAYAAQGRTCSAAVVYLGAGTDAREVYVGLTRHRQEARVVVERDRLDALCRQRQADPRMPATDTIILERLFREARGYHEKANVVDYAADRVAFVRDGELGLPERVAPGIDVGRAVRAARALREAAAWLGVDHVIVPAWRLIDAYGRRLSRAPAPAVRRLVTRLARHLGRPDPERGREHGIER
;
A
#
# COMPACT_ATOMS: atom_id res chain seq x y z
N MET A 1 0.11 -12.47 -14.87
CA MET A 1 1.24 -11.70 -14.29
C MET A 1 2.40 -11.81 -15.25
N THR A 2 3.13 -10.72 -15.46
CA THR A 2 4.26 -10.68 -16.41
C THR A 2 5.51 -11.37 -15.87
N ALA A 3 5.71 -11.35 -14.55
CA ALA A 3 6.72 -12.12 -13.87
C ALA A 3 6.03 -13.02 -12.83
N SER A 4 6.23 -14.32 -12.92
CA SER A 4 5.75 -15.28 -11.92
C SER A 4 6.91 -16.05 -11.32
N LEU A 5 6.85 -16.27 -9.99
CA LEU A 5 7.93 -16.91 -9.24
C LEU A 5 7.46 -18.24 -8.67
N HIS A 6 8.13 -19.31 -9.00
CA HIS A 6 7.82 -20.65 -8.52
C HIS A 6 9.07 -21.29 -7.90
N ARG A 7 8.94 -21.77 -6.66
CA ARG A 7 10.01 -22.51 -6.01
C ARG A 7 10.12 -23.90 -6.61
N LEU A 8 11.33 -24.27 -7.02
CA LEU A 8 11.61 -25.61 -7.53
C LEU A 8 11.75 -26.61 -6.38
N GLY A 9 11.43 -27.88 -6.66
CA GLY A 9 11.62 -28.95 -5.71
C GLY A 9 13.09 -29.26 -5.41
N ALA A 10 13.33 -30.23 -4.54
CA ALA A 10 14.63 -30.83 -4.33
C ALA A 10 14.83 -32.01 -5.29
N GLY A 11 16.06 -32.18 -5.74
CA GLY A 11 16.50 -33.32 -6.55
C GLY A 11 16.33 -33.17 -8.06
N PRO A 12 16.96 -34.09 -8.82
CA PRO A 12 17.04 -34.04 -10.29
C PRO A 12 15.69 -34.23 -10.99
N GLU A 13 14.72 -34.88 -10.37
CA GLU A 13 13.39 -35.11 -10.99
C GLU A 13 12.58 -33.83 -11.22
N ALA A 14 12.76 -32.80 -10.37
CA ALA A 14 12.13 -31.49 -10.57
C ALA A 14 12.61 -30.79 -11.84
N MET A 15 13.73 -31.28 -12.44
CA MET A 15 14.42 -30.70 -13.58
C MET A 15 14.02 -31.31 -14.93
N LEU A 16 13.41 -32.50 -14.92
CA LEU A 16 13.00 -33.21 -16.15
C LEU A 16 12.05 -32.36 -17.01
N TYR A 17 11.31 -31.44 -16.35
CA TYR A 17 10.42 -30.49 -17.05
C TYR A 17 11.17 -29.56 -18.03
N TYR A 18 12.39 -29.13 -17.67
CA TYR A 18 13.17 -28.17 -18.47
C TYR A 18 14.11 -28.84 -19.49
N THR A 19 14.53 -30.09 -19.26
CA THR A 19 15.54 -30.75 -20.07
C THR A 19 14.99 -31.74 -21.11
N ASN A 20 13.68 -32.05 -21.03
CA ASN A 20 12.96 -32.92 -21.99
C ASN A 20 13.60 -34.32 -22.25
N ASP A 21 14.51 -34.76 -21.36
CA ASP A 21 15.27 -36.04 -21.56
C ASP A 21 14.35 -37.27 -21.67
N SER A 22 13.29 -37.30 -20.83
CA SER A 22 12.34 -38.43 -20.82
C SER A 22 11.40 -38.47 -22.04
N GLN A 23 11.15 -37.32 -22.68
CA GLN A 23 10.27 -37.22 -23.85
C GLN A 23 11.02 -37.37 -25.18
N ARG A 24 12.33 -37.01 -25.22
CA ARG A 24 13.17 -37.21 -26.40
C ARG A 24 13.38 -38.69 -26.75
N GLU A 25 13.46 -39.57 -25.74
CA GLU A 25 13.56 -41.02 -25.96
C GLU A 25 12.23 -41.66 -26.38
N ALA A 26 11.11 -41.13 -25.98
CA ALA A 26 9.78 -41.70 -26.21
C ALA A 26 9.13 -41.30 -27.60
N ARG A 27 9.57 -40.19 -28.20
CA ARG A 27 8.98 -39.68 -29.46
C ARG A 27 10.03 -38.99 -30.35
N PRO A 28 10.83 -39.75 -31.12
CA PRO A 28 11.89 -39.20 -31.97
C PRO A 28 11.36 -38.36 -33.16
N ASP A 29 10.15 -38.55 -33.56
CA ASP A 29 9.46 -37.88 -34.67
C ASP A 29 9.00 -36.44 -34.38
N ARG A 30 8.96 -36.00 -33.12
CA ARG A 30 8.65 -34.60 -32.76
C ARG A 30 9.86 -33.65 -32.75
N ARG A 31 11.04 -34.10 -33.13
CA ARG A 31 12.29 -33.32 -33.13
C ARG A 31 12.28 -32.13 -34.10
N ASP A 32 11.48 -32.16 -35.11
CA ASP A 32 11.44 -31.14 -36.18
C ASP A 32 10.27 -30.13 -36.05
N GLU A 33 9.44 -30.23 -35.01
CA GLU A 33 8.31 -29.33 -34.80
C GLU A 33 8.73 -28.04 -34.13
N TYR A 34 8.59 -26.90 -34.79
CA TYR A 34 8.95 -25.55 -34.36
C TYR A 34 8.37 -25.18 -33.01
N TYR A 35 7.17 -25.69 -32.67
CA TYR A 35 6.47 -25.40 -31.40
C TYR A 35 6.66 -26.48 -30.32
N ALA A 36 7.12 -27.66 -30.71
CA ALA A 36 7.52 -28.75 -29.82
C ALA A 36 8.96 -28.63 -29.36
N LYS A 37 9.75 -27.73 -29.94
CA LYS A 37 11.05 -27.32 -29.41
C LYS A 37 10.81 -26.52 -28.13
N ASP A 38 10.62 -27.24 -27.03
CA ASP A 38 11.07 -26.76 -25.71
C ASP A 38 12.59 -26.61 -25.89
N GLY A 39 13.04 -25.36 -26.18
CA GLY A 39 14.29 -25.11 -26.89
C GLY A 39 15.52 -25.52 -26.12
N ASP A 40 16.62 -25.64 -26.84
CA ASP A 40 17.95 -25.70 -26.23
C ASP A 40 18.08 -24.49 -25.29
N GLY A 41 18.09 -24.73 -23.96
CA GLY A 41 18.23 -23.68 -22.97
C GLY A 41 19.55 -22.93 -23.13
N VAL A 42 19.62 -21.71 -22.70
CA VAL A 42 20.81 -20.87 -22.79
C VAL A 42 21.19 -20.36 -21.40
N TRP A 43 22.47 -20.48 -21.03
CA TRP A 43 22.95 -19.95 -19.76
C TRP A 43 23.02 -18.43 -19.75
N TRP A 44 22.53 -17.83 -18.69
CA TRP A 44 22.81 -16.47 -18.29
C TRP A 44 23.65 -16.47 -17.01
N SER A 45 24.71 -15.69 -16.99
CA SER A 45 25.59 -15.55 -15.82
C SER A 45 26.06 -14.12 -15.71
N SER A 46 26.04 -13.57 -14.51
CA SER A 46 26.52 -12.20 -14.26
C SER A 46 28.03 -12.12 -14.07
N GLY A 47 28.68 -13.23 -13.75
CA GLY A 47 30.13 -13.30 -13.46
C GLY A 47 30.92 -14.36 -14.21
N GLY A 48 30.26 -15.32 -14.87
CA GLY A 48 30.90 -16.35 -15.70
C GLY A 48 31.82 -17.33 -14.96
N THR A 49 31.59 -17.58 -13.67
CA THR A 49 32.49 -18.34 -12.82
C THR A 49 32.41 -19.86 -13.02
N VAL A 50 31.23 -20.36 -13.41
CA VAL A 50 30.98 -21.81 -13.58
C VAL A 50 30.48 -22.12 -14.99
N VAL A 51 29.58 -21.26 -15.52
CA VAL A 51 29.02 -21.40 -16.85
C VAL A 51 29.36 -20.15 -17.68
N ARG A 52 29.55 -20.35 -18.99
CA ARG A 52 29.75 -19.22 -19.89
C ARG A 52 28.42 -18.62 -20.28
N HIS A 53 28.28 -17.29 -20.13
CA HIS A 53 27.11 -16.55 -20.57
C HIS A 53 26.86 -16.79 -22.09
N GLY A 54 25.62 -17.06 -22.45
CA GLY A 54 25.22 -17.36 -23.83
C GLY A 54 25.52 -18.78 -24.32
N ALA A 55 26.14 -19.64 -23.51
CA ALA A 55 26.36 -21.04 -23.89
C ALA A 55 25.04 -21.84 -23.82
N ALA A 56 24.90 -22.82 -24.71
CA ALA A 56 23.78 -23.75 -24.67
C ALA A 56 23.83 -24.61 -23.38
N ILE A 57 22.65 -24.93 -22.88
CA ILE A 57 22.45 -25.77 -21.70
C ILE A 57 22.38 -27.23 -22.15
N ASP A 58 23.30 -28.04 -21.69
CA ASP A 58 23.18 -29.50 -21.77
C ASP A 58 22.52 -30.06 -20.49
N ALA A 59 21.79 -31.15 -20.64
CA ALA A 59 20.98 -31.70 -19.54
C ALA A 59 21.81 -32.18 -18.35
N ALA A 60 23.02 -32.65 -18.58
CA ALA A 60 23.91 -33.14 -17.52
C ALA A 60 24.42 -31.96 -16.67
N SER A 61 24.94 -30.93 -17.32
CA SER A 61 25.37 -29.68 -16.65
C SER A 61 24.25 -29.02 -15.86
N PHE A 62 23.03 -29.01 -16.38
CA PHE A 62 21.89 -28.46 -15.69
C PHE A 62 21.52 -29.27 -14.44
N ARG A 63 21.49 -30.59 -14.53
CA ARG A 63 21.27 -31.51 -13.41
C ARG A 63 22.33 -31.35 -12.31
N ASP A 64 23.62 -31.33 -12.70
CA ASP A 64 24.72 -31.16 -11.76
C ASP A 64 24.59 -29.85 -10.97
N LEU A 65 24.38 -28.73 -11.65
CA LEU A 65 24.22 -27.42 -11.01
C LEU A 65 22.98 -27.35 -10.11
N CYS A 66 21.87 -27.91 -10.52
CA CYS A 66 20.68 -27.99 -9.71
C CYS A 66 20.80 -28.87 -8.48
N ALA A 67 21.75 -29.84 -8.51
CA ALA A 67 22.15 -30.64 -7.37
C ALA A 67 23.29 -30.02 -6.55
N GLY A 68 23.83 -28.87 -6.96
CA GLY A 68 24.89 -28.15 -6.26
C GLY A 68 26.30 -28.57 -6.61
N PHE A 69 26.50 -29.28 -7.73
CA PHE A 69 27.81 -29.77 -8.20
C PHE A 69 28.32 -28.95 -9.39
N HIS A 70 29.63 -28.96 -9.54
CA HIS A 70 30.30 -28.34 -10.69
C HIS A 70 30.21 -29.28 -11.92
N PRO A 71 29.61 -28.84 -13.04
CA PRO A 71 29.30 -29.71 -14.19
C PRO A 71 30.53 -30.36 -14.85
N GLY A 72 31.70 -29.71 -14.83
CA GLY A 72 32.91 -30.27 -15.47
C GLY A 72 33.76 -31.15 -14.55
N THR A 73 33.61 -31.04 -13.23
CA THR A 73 34.48 -31.74 -12.27
C THR A 73 33.75 -32.68 -11.32
N GLY A 74 32.40 -32.57 -11.24
CA GLY A 74 31.58 -33.32 -10.29
C GLY A 74 31.84 -32.97 -8.80
N LYS A 75 32.62 -31.93 -8.51
CA LYS A 75 32.89 -31.49 -7.13
C LYS A 75 31.75 -30.65 -6.56
N PRO A 76 31.43 -30.80 -5.26
CA PRO A 76 30.44 -29.96 -4.62
C PRO A 76 30.84 -28.47 -4.68
N LEU A 77 29.94 -27.62 -5.14
CA LEU A 77 30.09 -26.15 -5.14
C LEU A 77 29.57 -25.51 -3.85
N VAL A 78 28.55 -26.10 -3.27
CA VAL A 78 27.87 -25.59 -2.06
C VAL A 78 27.75 -26.68 -1.00
N ARG A 79 27.56 -26.28 0.25
CA ARG A 79 27.23 -27.22 1.32
C ARG A 79 25.83 -27.81 1.10
N GLY A 80 25.70 -29.11 1.32
CA GLY A 80 24.44 -29.82 1.11
C GLY A 80 24.12 -30.10 -0.35
N ALA A 81 25.16 -30.12 -1.22
CA ALA A 81 25.04 -30.65 -2.59
C ALA A 81 24.55 -32.10 -2.55
N GLY A 82 23.68 -32.49 -3.47
CA GLY A 82 23.10 -33.84 -3.59
C GLY A 82 21.61 -33.84 -3.80
N ALA A 83 20.96 -35.00 -3.67
CA ALA A 83 19.54 -35.19 -3.96
C ALA A 83 18.60 -34.36 -3.11
N GLY A 84 19.02 -33.94 -1.90
CA GLY A 84 18.24 -33.06 -1.02
C GLY A 84 18.48 -31.56 -1.25
N HIS A 85 19.34 -31.20 -2.19
CA HIS A 85 19.62 -29.79 -2.49
C HIS A 85 18.41 -29.13 -3.15
N TRP A 86 18.02 -27.94 -2.63
CA TRP A 86 17.03 -27.13 -3.31
C TRP A 86 17.61 -26.60 -4.63
N ALA A 87 16.94 -26.95 -5.73
CA ALA A 87 17.49 -26.71 -7.07
C ALA A 87 17.56 -25.22 -7.45
N GLY A 88 16.58 -24.43 -7.04
CA GLY A 88 16.54 -23.01 -7.36
C GLY A 88 15.15 -22.42 -7.46
N GLN A 89 15.06 -21.27 -8.12
CA GLN A 89 13.84 -20.48 -8.28
C GLN A 89 13.55 -20.24 -9.75
N ASP A 90 12.38 -20.65 -10.23
CA ASP A 90 11.89 -20.25 -11.55
C ASP A 90 11.24 -18.87 -11.51
N CYS A 91 11.62 -18.00 -12.43
CA CYS A 91 11.00 -16.72 -12.72
C CYS A 91 10.57 -16.74 -14.20
N THR A 92 9.28 -16.89 -14.45
CA THR A 92 8.74 -16.87 -15.80
C THR A 92 8.41 -15.45 -16.22
N LEU A 93 8.96 -14.99 -17.36
CA LEU A 93 8.72 -13.69 -17.96
C LEU A 93 7.85 -13.85 -19.22
N THR A 94 6.71 -13.13 -19.23
CA THR A 94 5.69 -13.24 -20.28
C THR A 94 5.25 -11.86 -20.74
N PRO A 95 5.20 -11.55 -22.06
CA PRO A 95 4.65 -10.30 -22.58
C PRO A 95 3.13 -10.22 -22.45
N GLY A 96 2.56 -9.07 -22.85
CA GLY A 96 1.12 -8.93 -23.06
C GLY A 96 0.61 -9.85 -24.17
N LYS A 97 -0.68 -10.20 -24.12
CA LYS A 97 -1.29 -11.10 -25.10
C LYS A 97 -1.19 -10.56 -26.52
N SER A 98 -1.31 -9.25 -26.71
CA SER A 98 -1.18 -8.62 -28.04
C SER A 98 0.16 -8.90 -28.72
N VAL A 99 1.26 -8.99 -27.97
CA VAL A 99 2.58 -9.34 -28.54
C VAL A 99 2.61 -10.78 -29.04
N SER A 100 2.03 -11.72 -28.28
CA SER A 100 1.94 -13.12 -28.69
C SER A 100 1.03 -13.32 -29.91
N VAL A 101 -0.05 -12.52 -30.02
CA VAL A 101 -0.95 -12.52 -31.17
C VAL A 101 -0.25 -11.93 -32.41
N LEU A 102 0.49 -10.82 -32.26
CA LEU A 102 1.28 -10.25 -33.36
C LEU A 102 2.38 -11.19 -33.82
N TRP A 103 3.05 -11.89 -32.89
CA TRP A 103 4.04 -12.91 -33.24
C TRP A 103 3.41 -14.04 -34.04
N MET A 104 2.28 -14.58 -33.61
CA MET A 104 1.57 -15.65 -34.27
C MET A 104 1.12 -15.26 -35.69
N ALA A 105 0.56 -14.04 -35.85
CA ALA A 105 0.07 -13.52 -37.13
C ALA A 105 1.18 -12.90 -38.01
N GLY A 106 2.44 -12.88 -37.54
CA GLY A 106 3.55 -12.26 -38.25
C GLY A 106 4.16 -13.14 -39.38
N THR A 107 4.86 -12.49 -40.33
CA THR A 107 5.76 -13.19 -41.24
C THR A 107 6.92 -13.86 -40.48
N PRO A 108 7.63 -14.81 -41.08
CA PRO A 108 8.80 -15.41 -40.41
C PRO A 108 9.81 -14.40 -39.91
N GLU A 109 10.04 -13.30 -40.63
CA GLU A 109 10.96 -12.22 -40.26
C GLU A 109 10.42 -11.43 -39.07
N GLN A 110 9.11 -11.15 -39.05
CA GLN A 110 8.44 -10.47 -37.93
C GLN A 110 8.45 -11.34 -36.66
N ARG A 111 8.18 -12.64 -36.81
CA ARG A 111 8.27 -13.60 -35.70
C ARG A 111 9.67 -13.63 -35.11
N ALA A 112 10.70 -13.79 -35.93
CA ALA A 112 12.11 -13.79 -35.49
C ALA A 112 12.52 -12.49 -34.81
N ALA A 113 12.03 -11.35 -35.33
CA ALA A 113 12.31 -10.04 -34.73
C ALA A 113 11.63 -9.85 -33.35
N ILE A 114 10.37 -10.34 -33.18
CA ILE A 114 9.67 -10.31 -31.88
C ILE A 114 10.38 -11.24 -30.87
N GLU A 115 10.79 -12.43 -31.28
CA GLU A 115 11.57 -13.36 -30.45
C GLU A 115 12.88 -12.74 -30.01
N ALA A 116 13.59 -12.07 -30.92
CA ALA A 116 14.85 -11.38 -30.59
C ALA A 116 14.62 -10.25 -29.59
N ALA A 117 13.55 -9.45 -29.75
CA ALA A 117 13.16 -8.40 -28.82
C ALA A 117 12.79 -8.98 -27.45
N HIS A 118 12.04 -10.09 -27.42
CA HIS A 118 11.70 -10.79 -26.20
C HIS A 118 12.95 -11.29 -25.44
N ARG A 119 13.88 -11.96 -26.14
CA ARG A 119 15.13 -12.44 -25.56
C ARG A 119 15.97 -11.30 -25.02
N ALA A 120 16.09 -10.19 -25.74
CA ALA A 120 16.81 -9.00 -25.30
C ALA A 120 16.15 -8.37 -24.05
N ALA A 121 14.82 -8.34 -23.99
CA ALA A 121 14.10 -7.86 -22.81
C ALA A 121 14.30 -8.77 -21.59
N VAL A 122 14.35 -10.09 -21.76
CA VAL A 122 14.71 -11.04 -20.71
C VAL A 122 16.12 -10.79 -20.19
N GLU A 123 17.11 -10.58 -21.09
CA GLU A 123 18.49 -10.22 -20.71
C GLU A 123 18.54 -8.96 -19.85
N ARG A 124 17.84 -7.91 -20.26
CA ARG A 124 17.78 -6.65 -19.51
C ARG A 124 17.10 -6.80 -18.15
N ALA A 125 16.06 -7.64 -18.05
CA ALA A 125 15.40 -7.94 -16.77
C ALA A 125 16.34 -8.72 -15.82
N LEU A 126 17.12 -9.68 -16.32
CA LEU A 126 18.10 -10.41 -15.52
C LEU A 126 19.27 -9.51 -15.09
N ALA A 127 19.72 -8.61 -15.98
CA ALA A 127 20.71 -7.58 -15.63
C ALA A 127 20.18 -6.64 -14.54
N PHE A 128 18.91 -6.22 -14.62
CA PHE A 128 18.25 -5.44 -13.57
C PHE A 128 18.22 -6.20 -12.24
N VAL A 129 17.88 -7.50 -12.21
CA VAL A 129 17.91 -8.33 -11.01
C VAL A 129 19.29 -8.35 -10.36
N ALA A 130 20.35 -8.49 -11.17
CA ALA A 130 21.72 -8.48 -10.68
C ALA A 130 22.16 -7.09 -10.18
N ALA A 131 21.85 -6.02 -10.95
CA ALA A 131 22.20 -4.64 -10.61
C ALA A 131 21.50 -4.17 -9.32
N GLU A 132 20.24 -4.55 -9.11
CA GLU A 132 19.50 -4.24 -7.89
C GLU A 132 19.87 -5.15 -6.70
N GLY A 133 20.66 -6.23 -6.94
CA GLY A 133 21.06 -7.18 -5.89
C GLY A 133 19.87 -7.95 -5.32
N LEU A 134 18.90 -8.33 -6.15
CA LEU A 134 17.68 -9.01 -5.73
C LEU A 134 17.89 -10.48 -5.38
N VAL A 135 19.04 -11.04 -5.77
CA VAL A 135 19.55 -12.33 -5.33
C VAL A 135 20.75 -12.07 -4.43
N THR A 136 20.73 -12.63 -3.23
CA THR A 136 21.80 -12.47 -2.24
C THR A 136 22.33 -13.81 -1.77
N VAL A 137 23.48 -13.79 -1.10
CA VAL A 137 24.07 -14.94 -0.42
C VAL A 137 24.33 -14.59 1.04
N ARG A 138 24.29 -15.61 1.92
CA ARG A 138 24.51 -15.40 3.35
C ARG A 138 25.90 -15.84 3.77
N THR A 139 26.54 -15.04 4.64
CA THR A 139 27.79 -15.33 5.31
C THR A 139 27.71 -15.00 6.81
N GLY A 140 28.79 -15.15 7.55
CA GLY A 140 28.84 -14.84 8.97
C GLY A 140 28.27 -15.94 9.87
N ALA A 141 28.25 -15.67 11.18
CA ALA A 141 27.75 -16.60 12.18
C ALA A 141 26.23 -16.74 12.06
N GLY A 142 25.75 -17.94 11.76
CA GLY A 142 24.32 -18.20 11.57
C GLY A 142 23.73 -17.58 10.28
N GLY A 143 24.57 -17.16 9.31
CA GLY A 143 24.10 -16.54 8.08
C GLY A 143 23.55 -15.12 8.27
N ALA A 144 24.10 -14.38 9.25
CA ALA A 144 23.59 -13.05 9.61
C ALA A 144 23.90 -11.97 8.56
N ASP A 145 24.98 -12.15 7.79
CA ASP A 145 25.43 -11.16 6.82
C ASP A 145 24.95 -11.51 5.42
N ARG A 146 24.27 -10.57 4.78
CA ARG A 146 23.80 -10.70 3.39
C ARG A 146 24.70 -9.93 2.45
N HIS A 147 25.07 -10.56 1.35
CA HIS A 147 25.95 -9.97 0.33
C HIS A 147 25.43 -10.19 -1.07
N ARG A 148 25.78 -9.28 -1.98
CA ARG A 148 25.64 -9.52 -3.42
C ARG A 148 26.60 -10.62 -3.83
N PRO A 149 26.16 -11.64 -4.57
CA PRO A 149 27.07 -12.66 -5.11
C PRO A 149 27.97 -12.04 -6.19
N SER A 150 29.14 -12.65 -6.39
CA SER A 150 30.02 -12.28 -7.51
C SER A 150 29.52 -12.84 -8.85
N ASP A 151 28.65 -13.83 -8.81
CA ASP A 151 28.02 -14.45 -9.97
C ASP A 151 26.64 -14.99 -9.61
N VAL A 152 25.64 -14.68 -10.43
CA VAL A 152 24.30 -15.27 -10.41
C VAL A 152 24.15 -16.13 -11.66
N ILE A 153 23.73 -17.36 -11.52
CA ILE A 153 23.61 -18.35 -12.60
C ILE A 153 22.13 -18.60 -12.88
N VAL A 154 21.70 -18.43 -14.14
CA VAL A 154 20.31 -18.62 -14.57
C VAL A 154 20.27 -19.46 -15.85
N GLY A 155 19.48 -20.53 -15.83
CA GLY A 155 19.11 -21.27 -17.04
C GLY A 155 17.86 -20.63 -17.68
N ARG A 156 17.91 -20.29 -18.98
CA ARG A 156 16.80 -19.70 -19.72
C ARG A 156 16.24 -20.69 -20.72
N PHE A 157 14.90 -20.83 -20.72
CA PHE A 157 14.19 -21.75 -21.61
C PHE A 157 13.00 -21.03 -22.24
N ASP A 158 13.02 -20.84 -23.55
CA ASP A 158 11.97 -20.15 -24.31
C ASP A 158 10.85 -21.12 -24.67
N HIS A 159 9.59 -20.69 -24.42
CA HIS A 159 8.37 -21.42 -24.77
C HIS A 159 7.40 -20.52 -25.52
N TYR A 160 6.51 -21.10 -26.34
CA TYR A 160 5.69 -20.36 -27.30
C TYR A 160 4.19 -20.58 -27.16
N THR A 161 3.76 -21.56 -26.35
CA THR A 161 2.36 -21.95 -26.22
C THR A 161 1.90 -22.07 -24.79
N THR A 162 0.60 -21.84 -24.53
CA THR A 162 -0.05 -22.23 -23.29
C THR A 162 -0.38 -23.72 -23.31
N ARG A 163 -0.82 -24.26 -22.14
CA ARG A 163 -1.32 -25.65 -22.05
C ARG A 163 -2.66 -25.88 -22.74
N GLU A 164 -3.36 -24.84 -23.14
CA GLU A 164 -4.57 -24.90 -23.97
C GLU A 164 -4.23 -24.72 -25.47
N GLY A 165 -2.93 -24.58 -25.80
CA GLY A 165 -2.43 -24.38 -27.14
C GLY A 165 -2.66 -22.97 -27.70
N ASP A 166 -2.89 -21.97 -26.88
CA ASP A 166 -2.91 -20.58 -27.34
C ASP A 166 -1.48 -20.06 -27.55
N PRO A 167 -1.27 -19.13 -28.51
CA PRO A 167 0.04 -18.49 -28.70
C PRO A 167 0.42 -17.72 -27.43
N ASN A 168 1.61 -18.00 -26.89
CA ASN A 168 2.09 -17.39 -25.67
C ASN A 168 3.61 -17.46 -25.58
N ILE A 169 4.28 -16.41 -25.98
CA ILE A 169 5.73 -16.30 -25.83
C ILE A 169 6.06 -16.13 -24.34
N HIS A 170 6.96 -16.93 -23.82
CA HIS A 170 7.46 -16.75 -22.46
C HIS A 170 8.78 -17.46 -22.28
N THR A 171 9.58 -16.96 -21.31
CA THR A 171 10.86 -17.56 -20.94
C THR A 171 10.85 -17.94 -19.47
N HIS A 172 11.17 -19.19 -19.18
CA HIS A 172 11.50 -19.63 -17.85
C HIS A 172 12.96 -19.26 -17.53
N CYS A 173 13.17 -18.47 -16.48
CA CYS A 173 14.46 -18.06 -15.95
C CYS A 173 14.72 -18.79 -14.63
N VAL A 174 15.43 -19.90 -14.70
CA VAL A 174 15.71 -20.77 -13.54
C VAL A 174 16.97 -20.26 -12.84
N PHE A 175 16.79 -19.51 -11.76
CA PHE A 175 17.87 -19.10 -10.85
C PHE A 175 18.38 -20.32 -10.11
N ILE A 176 19.58 -20.76 -10.42
CA ILE A 176 20.22 -21.93 -9.80
C ILE A 176 20.59 -21.59 -8.35
N ASN A 177 20.39 -22.53 -7.42
CA ASN A 177 20.76 -22.33 -6.01
C ASN A 177 22.27 -22.49 -5.75
N VAL A 178 23.06 -21.95 -6.66
CA VAL A 178 24.52 -21.84 -6.62
C VAL A 178 24.90 -20.46 -7.13
N ALA A 179 25.60 -19.68 -6.33
CA ALA A 179 26.04 -18.34 -6.71
C ALA A 179 27.49 -18.11 -6.28
N GLY A 180 28.24 -17.31 -7.03
CA GLY A 180 29.62 -16.98 -6.71
C GLY A 180 29.76 -16.27 -5.36
N ALA A 181 30.71 -16.68 -4.53
CA ALA A 181 30.96 -16.02 -3.26
C ALA A 181 31.39 -14.56 -3.46
N PRO A 182 31.00 -13.62 -2.60
CA PRO A 182 31.37 -12.22 -2.72
C PRO A 182 32.89 -12.04 -2.57
N LYS A 183 33.50 -11.16 -3.37
CA LYS A 183 34.94 -10.90 -3.38
C LYS A 183 35.51 -10.46 -2.02
N ASN A 184 34.68 -9.89 -1.18
CA ASN A 184 34.98 -9.36 0.15
C ASN A 184 34.37 -10.20 1.28
N ALA A 185 34.07 -11.49 1.07
CA ALA A 185 33.61 -12.38 2.12
C ALA A 185 34.72 -12.46 3.20
N GLY A 186 34.52 -11.70 4.27
CA GLY A 186 35.49 -11.45 5.34
C GLY A 186 36.02 -12.71 6.01
N SER A 187 37.00 -12.54 6.91
CA SER A 187 37.67 -13.57 7.68
C SER A 187 36.72 -14.58 8.36
N GLY A 188 36.88 -15.87 8.10
CA GLY A 188 36.13 -16.91 8.79
C GLY A 188 35.99 -18.20 7.98
N ARG A 189 35.05 -19.07 8.37
CA ARG A 189 34.77 -20.40 7.79
C ARG A 189 34.46 -20.41 6.28
N TYR A 190 34.23 -19.27 5.68
CA TYR A 190 33.84 -19.11 4.27
C TYR A 190 35.02 -18.79 3.34
N LYS A 191 36.25 -18.59 3.86
CA LYS A 191 37.43 -18.25 3.05
C LYS A 191 37.77 -19.27 1.97
N SER A 192 37.35 -20.52 2.13
CA SER A 192 37.62 -21.60 1.18
C SER A 192 36.44 -21.92 0.23
N GLN A 193 35.27 -21.28 0.41
CA GLN A 193 34.12 -21.53 -0.44
C GLN A 193 34.09 -20.53 -1.59
N THR A 194 34.12 -21.02 -2.80
CA THR A 194 34.01 -20.22 -4.03
C THR A 194 32.57 -19.95 -4.39
N HIS A 195 31.60 -20.76 -3.90
CA HIS A 195 30.16 -20.64 -4.17
C HIS A 195 29.33 -20.83 -2.90
N LEU A 196 28.15 -20.20 -2.89
CA LEU A 196 27.19 -20.24 -1.79
C LEU A 196 25.77 -20.45 -2.34
N THR A 197 24.85 -20.86 -1.47
CA THR A 197 23.42 -20.94 -1.79
C THR A 197 22.80 -19.54 -1.85
N ILE A 198 21.83 -19.37 -2.76
CA ILE A 198 21.12 -18.09 -2.95
C ILE A 198 20.03 -17.88 -1.92
N GLU A 199 19.70 -16.60 -1.70
CA GLU A 199 18.50 -16.12 -1.02
C GLU A 199 17.72 -15.24 -2.00
N VAL A 200 16.41 -15.52 -2.17
CA VAL A 200 15.54 -14.92 -3.19
C VAL A 200 14.40 -14.09 -2.60
N GLU A 201 14.44 -13.76 -1.31
CA GLU A 201 13.40 -12.98 -0.64
C GLU A 201 13.17 -11.62 -1.31
N GLN A 202 14.26 -10.96 -1.74
CA GLN A 202 14.18 -9.69 -2.44
C GLN A 202 13.61 -9.84 -3.85
N LEU A 203 13.87 -10.93 -4.53
CA LEU A 203 13.29 -11.23 -5.84
C LEU A 203 11.75 -11.30 -5.75
N TYR A 204 11.20 -11.93 -4.70
CA TYR A 204 9.76 -11.91 -4.44
C TYR A 204 9.25 -10.51 -4.13
N THR A 205 9.99 -9.74 -3.34
CA THR A 205 9.63 -8.37 -2.98
C THR A 205 9.56 -7.45 -4.20
N TYR A 206 10.49 -7.62 -5.15
CA TYR A 206 10.62 -6.81 -6.37
C TYR A 206 9.97 -7.47 -7.61
N GLN A 207 9.21 -8.53 -7.46
CA GLN A 207 8.63 -9.29 -8.58
C GLN A 207 7.90 -8.39 -9.60
N LEU A 208 7.12 -7.42 -9.12
CA LEU A 208 6.42 -6.49 -9.99
C LEU A 208 7.36 -5.55 -10.73
N ALA A 209 8.42 -5.08 -10.06
CA ALA A 209 9.44 -4.23 -10.68
C ALA A 209 10.25 -4.99 -11.75
N VAL A 210 10.60 -6.25 -11.49
CA VAL A 210 11.25 -7.13 -12.49
C VAL A 210 10.37 -7.31 -13.72
N GLY A 211 9.08 -7.58 -13.53
CA GLY A 211 8.11 -7.66 -14.62
C GLY A 211 7.95 -6.33 -15.37
N ALA A 212 8.01 -5.19 -14.68
CA ALA A 212 7.97 -3.86 -15.29
C ALA A 212 9.24 -3.56 -16.09
N ALA A 213 10.42 -3.93 -15.58
CA ALA A 213 11.70 -3.78 -16.30
C ALA A 213 11.72 -4.59 -17.60
N TYR A 214 11.26 -5.86 -17.53
CA TYR A 214 11.10 -6.69 -18.74
C TYR A 214 10.16 -6.01 -19.75
N ARG A 215 8.99 -5.53 -19.32
CA ARG A 215 8.01 -4.89 -20.20
C ARG A 215 8.52 -3.58 -20.81
N ALA A 216 9.21 -2.75 -20.02
CA ALA A 216 9.78 -1.50 -20.50
C ALA A 216 10.83 -1.78 -21.60
N ALA A 217 11.73 -2.73 -21.35
CA ALA A 217 12.73 -3.14 -22.34
C ALA A 217 12.10 -3.71 -23.62
N LEU A 218 11.05 -4.53 -23.50
CA LEU A 218 10.35 -5.09 -24.65
C LEU A 218 9.59 -4.00 -25.43
N ALA A 219 8.96 -3.06 -24.75
CA ALA A 219 8.25 -1.96 -25.38
C ALA A 219 9.19 -1.06 -26.18
N GLU A 220 10.36 -0.74 -25.63
CA GLU A 220 11.41 0.01 -26.34
C GLU A 220 11.83 -0.69 -27.62
N ASP A 221 12.21 -1.96 -27.55
CA ASP A 221 12.66 -2.74 -28.72
C ASP A 221 11.56 -2.86 -29.80
N LEU A 222 10.33 -3.14 -29.42
CA LEU A 222 9.22 -3.27 -30.37
C LEU A 222 8.82 -1.93 -30.99
N ARG A 223 8.91 -0.83 -30.22
CA ARG A 223 8.70 0.51 -30.76
C ARG A 223 9.78 0.87 -31.78
N GLU A 224 11.04 0.59 -31.47
CA GLU A 224 12.17 0.89 -32.37
C GLU A 224 12.11 0.08 -33.68
N ARG A 225 11.74 -1.22 -33.59
CA ARG A 225 11.70 -2.11 -34.78
C ARG A 225 10.47 -1.90 -35.63
N PHE A 226 9.30 -1.66 -35.01
CA PHE A 226 8.01 -1.71 -35.69
C PHE A 226 7.18 -0.42 -35.57
N GLY A 227 7.61 0.57 -34.77
CA GLY A 227 6.86 1.79 -34.52
C GLY A 227 5.61 1.58 -33.66
N LEU A 228 5.53 0.48 -32.90
CA LEU A 228 4.33 0.14 -32.12
C LEU A 228 4.09 1.16 -31.00
N ARG A 229 2.80 1.39 -30.71
CA ARG A 229 2.32 2.17 -29.58
C ARG A 229 1.61 1.27 -28.59
N TYR A 230 1.49 1.74 -27.35
CA TYR A 230 0.97 0.93 -26.24
C TYR A 230 -0.17 1.65 -25.54
N ARG A 231 -1.13 0.88 -25.03
CA ARG A 231 -2.20 1.34 -24.14
C ARG A 231 -2.08 0.67 -22.80
N GLU A 232 -2.45 1.38 -21.74
CA GLU A 232 -2.52 0.82 -20.40
C GLU A 232 -3.61 -0.25 -20.32
N ALA A 233 -3.27 -1.44 -19.83
CA ALA A 233 -4.18 -2.57 -19.63
C ALA A 233 -4.46 -2.83 -18.13
N GLY A 234 -4.25 -1.82 -17.30
CA GLY A 234 -4.45 -1.86 -15.85
C GLY A 234 -3.33 -2.55 -15.08
N ARG A 235 -3.20 -2.20 -13.80
CA ARG A 235 -2.18 -2.74 -12.89
C ARG A 235 -0.73 -2.61 -13.40
N GLY A 236 -0.42 -1.51 -14.09
CA GLY A 236 0.90 -1.26 -14.66
C GLY A 236 1.28 -2.16 -15.83
N GLN A 237 0.32 -2.84 -16.44
CA GLN A 237 0.50 -3.61 -17.67
C GLN A 237 0.10 -2.79 -18.89
N TRP A 238 0.64 -3.16 -20.03
CA TRP A 238 0.29 -2.58 -21.30
C TRP A 238 0.00 -3.67 -22.34
N GLU A 239 -0.81 -3.33 -23.33
CA GLU A 239 -1.01 -4.07 -24.57
C GLU A 239 -0.63 -3.19 -25.75
N VAL A 240 -0.29 -3.79 -26.88
CA VAL A 240 -0.12 -3.04 -28.14
C VAL A 240 -1.46 -2.41 -28.49
N ALA A 241 -1.44 -1.12 -28.80
CA ALA A 241 -2.63 -0.37 -29.19
C ALA A 241 -3.11 -0.80 -30.60
N GLY A 242 -4.41 -0.82 -30.79
CA GLY A 242 -5.06 -1.19 -32.05
C GLY A 242 -5.75 -2.55 -32.05
N PRO A 243 -5.08 -3.67 -31.68
CA PRO A 243 -5.76 -4.96 -31.60
C PRO A 243 -6.92 -4.92 -30.60
N PRO A 244 -8.18 -5.23 -31.00
CA PRO A 244 -9.34 -5.13 -30.14
C PRO A 244 -9.33 -6.20 -29.03
N GLU A 245 -9.99 -5.92 -27.91
CA GLU A 245 -10.05 -6.85 -26.77
C GLU A 245 -10.69 -8.19 -27.11
N ALA A 246 -11.68 -8.21 -28.00
CA ALA A 246 -12.31 -9.44 -28.45
C ALA A 246 -11.32 -10.38 -29.14
N LEU A 247 -10.39 -9.85 -29.95
CA LEU A 247 -9.31 -10.63 -30.55
C LEU A 247 -8.37 -11.21 -29.50
N LEU A 248 -7.97 -10.39 -28.52
CA LEU A 248 -7.08 -10.85 -27.44
C LEU A 248 -7.74 -11.90 -26.55
N ALA A 249 -9.05 -11.77 -26.31
CA ALA A 249 -9.85 -12.74 -25.56
C ALA A 249 -9.91 -14.09 -26.29
N ALA A 250 -10.13 -14.12 -27.59
CA ALA A 250 -10.20 -15.35 -28.38
C ALA A 250 -8.96 -16.25 -28.22
N PHE A 251 -7.78 -15.63 -28.03
CA PHE A 251 -6.51 -16.33 -27.80
C PHE A 251 -6.12 -16.41 -26.31
N SER A 252 -7.03 -16.20 -25.37
CA SER A 252 -6.78 -16.21 -23.92
C SER A 252 -7.52 -17.30 -23.15
N LYS A 253 -7.80 -18.46 -23.80
CA LYS A 253 -8.58 -19.58 -23.27
C LYS A 253 -8.10 -20.05 -21.92
N ARG A 254 -6.78 -20.12 -21.74
CA ARG A 254 -6.18 -20.48 -20.43
C ARG A 254 -6.51 -19.48 -19.34
N SER A 255 -6.50 -18.20 -19.64
CA SER A 255 -6.87 -17.15 -18.68
C SER A 255 -8.36 -17.22 -18.33
N GLU A 256 -9.22 -17.47 -19.31
CA GLU A 256 -10.65 -17.65 -19.08
C GLU A 256 -10.94 -18.87 -18.21
N GLN A 257 -10.29 -20.01 -18.48
CA GLN A 257 -10.42 -21.22 -17.69
C GLN A 257 -10.01 -20.99 -16.22
N ILE A 258 -8.89 -20.28 -16.00
CA ILE A 258 -8.41 -19.91 -14.67
C ILE A 258 -9.43 -18.98 -13.98
N LEU A 259 -9.97 -18.00 -14.68
CA LEU A 259 -10.96 -17.07 -14.14
C LEU A 259 -12.31 -17.73 -13.88
N ALA A 260 -12.74 -18.65 -14.74
CA ALA A 260 -13.96 -19.44 -14.55
C ALA A 260 -13.87 -20.28 -13.26
N TYR A 261 -12.71 -20.86 -12.98
CA TYR A 261 -12.46 -21.62 -11.76
C TYR A 261 -12.32 -20.74 -10.52
N ALA A 262 -11.55 -19.65 -10.63
CA ALA A 262 -11.19 -18.77 -9.50
C ALA A 262 -12.27 -17.74 -9.14
N GLY A 263 -13.20 -17.47 -10.04
CA GLY A 263 -14.26 -16.47 -9.91
C GLY A 263 -13.83 -15.06 -10.35
N ALA A 264 -14.81 -14.24 -10.70
CA ALA A 264 -14.59 -12.84 -11.02
C ALA A 264 -14.04 -12.09 -9.80
N GLY A 265 -12.98 -11.30 -10.01
CA GLY A 265 -12.32 -10.58 -8.91
C GLY A 265 -11.31 -11.39 -8.10
N ALA A 266 -10.98 -12.62 -8.52
CA ALA A 266 -9.96 -13.45 -7.89
C ALA A 266 -8.61 -12.74 -7.77
N THR A 267 -7.98 -12.89 -6.60
CA THR A 267 -6.63 -12.39 -6.34
C THR A 267 -5.59 -13.16 -7.15
N SER A 268 -4.37 -12.64 -7.21
CA SER A 268 -3.25 -13.31 -7.87
C SER A 268 -3.00 -14.71 -7.29
N ALA A 269 -3.05 -14.84 -5.97
CA ALA A 269 -2.87 -16.13 -5.28
C ALA A 269 -3.99 -17.13 -5.62
N GLN A 270 -5.23 -16.68 -5.69
CA GLN A 270 -6.35 -17.53 -6.09
C GLN A 270 -6.23 -18.01 -7.55
N ARG A 271 -5.79 -17.14 -8.45
CA ARG A 271 -5.52 -17.51 -9.85
C ARG A 271 -4.37 -18.50 -9.98
N GLU A 272 -3.34 -18.39 -9.14
CA GLU A 272 -2.23 -19.35 -9.13
C GLU A 272 -2.69 -20.73 -8.66
N VAL A 273 -3.50 -20.81 -7.59
CA VAL A 273 -4.13 -22.05 -7.15
C VAL A 273 -5.03 -22.64 -8.24
N ALA A 274 -5.85 -21.80 -8.88
CA ALA A 274 -6.70 -22.21 -9.99
C ALA A 274 -5.87 -22.73 -11.18
N ALA A 275 -4.78 -22.06 -11.52
CA ALA A 275 -3.86 -22.50 -12.56
C ALA A 275 -3.25 -23.87 -12.28
N LEU A 276 -2.96 -24.19 -11.02
CA LEU A 276 -2.49 -25.52 -10.61
C LEU A 276 -3.61 -26.57 -10.65
N ALA A 277 -4.80 -26.20 -10.16
CA ALA A 277 -5.98 -27.11 -10.10
C ALA A 277 -6.51 -27.49 -11.48
N THR A 278 -6.48 -26.55 -12.45
CA THR A 278 -6.98 -26.76 -13.81
C THR A 278 -5.88 -27.16 -14.80
N ARG A 279 -4.71 -27.59 -14.31
CA ARG A 279 -3.56 -27.91 -15.14
C ARG A 279 -3.74 -29.22 -15.90
N ARG A 280 -3.80 -29.15 -17.26
CA ARG A 280 -3.80 -30.34 -18.13
C ARG A 280 -2.39 -30.89 -18.36
N GLY A 281 -2.29 -32.16 -18.78
CA GLY A 281 -1.04 -32.76 -19.21
C GLY A 281 -0.52 -32.11 -20.50
N LYS A 282 0.82 -32.15 -20.74
CA LYS A 282 1.42 -31.66 -22.00
C LYS A 282 1.15 -32.58 -23.20
N ASP A 283 0.86 -33.83 -22.94
CA ASP A 283 0.71 -34.88 -23.99
C ASP A 283 -0.60 -34.76 -24.80
N GLU A 284 -1.50 -33.86 -24.39
CA GLU A 284 -2.77 -33.61 -25.05
C GLU A 284 -2.73 -32.46 -26.07
N LEU A 285 -1.56 -31.82 -26.27
CA LEU A 285 -1.45 -30.70 -27.21
C LEU A 285 -1.37 -31.22 -28.65
N PRO A 286 -2.04 -30.54 -29.60
CA PRO A 286 -1.86 -30.82 -31.03
C PRO A 286 -0.41 -30.60 -31.49
N THR A 287 -0.10 -31.13 -32.67
CA THR A 287 1.21 -30.91 -33.33
C THR A 287 1.38 -29.44 -33.74
N GLY A 288 2.60 -29.00 -34.00
CA GLY A 288 2.89 -27.64 -34.44
C GLY A 288 2.09 -27.18 -35.63
N PRO A 289 2.03 -27.93 -36.75
CA PRO A 289 1.21 -27.59 -37.93
C PRO A 289 -0.29 -27.53 -37.63
N GLU A 290 -0.81 -28.43 -36.79
CA GLU A 290 -2.22 -28.41 -36.37
C GLU A 290 -2.55 -27.18 -35.52
N LEU A 291 -1.62 -26.75 -34.64
CA LEU A 291 -1.77 -25.53 -33.87
C LEU A 291 -1.78 -24.28 -34.77
N GLU A 292 -0.87 -24.20 -35.72
CA GLU A 292 -0.85 -23.10 -36.69
C GLU A 292 -2.13 -23.04 -37.52
N ALA A 293 -2.61 -24.16 -38.06
CA ALA A 293 -3.87 -24.21 -38.79
C ALA A 293 -5.03 -23.70 -37.93
N ARG A 294 -5.13 -24.17 -36.68
CA ARG A 294 -6.15 -23.72 -35.71
C ARG A 294 -6.04 -22.22 -35.41
N TRP A 295 -4.85 -21.68 -35.23
CA TRP A 295 -4.68 -20.25 -34.99
C TRP A 295 -5.09 -19.40 -36.18
N HIS A 296 -4.80 -19.84 -37.40
CA HIS A 296 -5.23 -19.15 -38.61
C HIS A 296 -6.76 -19.16 -38.79
N ASP A 297 -7.41 -20.29 -38.52
CA ASP A 297 -8.87 -20.40 -38.55
C ASP A 297 -9.53 -19.49 -37.49
N GLU A 298 -9.02 -19.50 -36.25
CA GLU A 298 -9.51 -18.64 -35.16
C GLU A 298 -9.29 -17.15 -35.49
N LEU A 299 -8.14 -16.81 -36.08
CA LEU A 299 -7.86 -15.44 -36.52
C LEU A 299 -8.82 -14.98 -37.64
N ALA A 300 -9.03 -15.82 -38.61
CA ALA A 300 -9.98 -15.55 -39.72
C ALA A 300 -11.41 -15.33 -39.18
N ALA A 301 -11.82 -16.11 -38.19
CA ALA A 301 -13.13 -15.95 -37.53
C ALA A 301 -13.27 -14.61 -36.79
N CYS A 302 -12.20 -14.00 -36.30
CA CYS A 302 -12.23 -12.70 -35.68
C CYS A 302 -12.38 -11.53 -36.66
N ALA A 303 -12.19 -11.74 -37.95
CA ALA A 303 -12.27 -10.74 -39.04
C ALA A 303 -11.41 -9.49 -38.80
N VAL A 304 -10.30 -9.64 -38.07
CA VAL A 304 -9.34 -8.57 -37.71
C VAL A 304 -7.92 -9.01 -38.08
N GLU A 305 -7.23 -8.17 -38.86
CA GLU A 305 -5.81 -8.39 -39.13
C GLU A 305 -4.97 -7.67 -38.06
N PRO A 306 -4.23 -8.40 -37.19
CA PRO A 306 -3.58 -7.82 -36.01
C PRO A 306 -2.51 -6.78 -36.33
N TRP A 307 -1.72 -6.98 -37.38
CA TRP A 307 -0.67 -6.05 -37.80
C TRP A 307 -1.22 -4.78 -38.41
N VAL A 308 -2.34 -4.86 -39.17
CA VAL A 308 -3.04 -3.67 -39.64
C VAL A 308 -3.59 -2.88 -38.49
N ALA A 309 -4.26 -3.52 -37.53
CA ALA A 309 -4.80 -2.87 -36.38
C ALA A 309 -3.69 -2.19 -35.55
N ALA A 310 -2.55 -2.84 -35.33
CA ALA A 310 -1.42 -2.29 -34.56
C ALA A 310 -0.76 -1.06 -35.23
N ARG A 311 -0.86 -0.92 -36.55
CA ARG A 311 -0.37 0.23 -37.32
C ARG A 311 -1.36 1.41 -37.32
N HIS A 312 -2.60 1.17 -36.90
CA HIS A 312 -3.66 2.18 -36.80
C HIS A 312 -4.14 2.34 -35.36
N PRO A 313 -3.24 2.70 -34.42
CA PRO A 313 -3.56 2.81 -32.99
C PRO A 313 -4.58 3.92 -32.68
N GLU A 314 -4.77 4.87 -33.57
CA GLU A 314 -5.77 5.93 -33.49
C GLU A 314 -7.22 5.40 -33.48
N LEU A 315 -7.42 4.17 -33.99
CA LEU A 315 -8.72 3.50 -33.97
C LEU A 315 -9.01 2.80 -32.64
N ASP A 316 -8.06 2.76 -31.71
CA ASP A 316 -8.24 2.15 -30.39
C ASP A 316 -9.12 3.06 -29.50
N PRO A 317 -10.36 2.65 -29.17
CA PRO A 317 -11.26 3.48 -28.37
C PRO A 317 -10.73 3.73 -26.95
N ILE A 318 -9.86 2.85 -26.42
CA ILE A 318 -9.29 3.00 -25.09
C ILE A 318 -8.21 4.09 -25.10
N LEU A 319 -7.42 4.20 -26.16
CA LEU A 319 -6.48 5.32 -26.32
C LEU A 319 -7.19 6.65 -26.39
N ALA A 320 -8.29 6.74 -27.14
CA ALA A 320 -9.09 7.96 -27.26
C ALA A 320 -9.65 8.37 -25.89
N ILE A 321 -10.18 7.42 -25.09
CA ILE A 321 -10.67 7.67 -23.73
C ILE A 321 -9.53 8.07 -22.80
N SER A 322 -8.36 7.44 -22.89
CA SER A 322 -7.21 7.75 -22.06
C SER A 322 -6.65 9.14 -22.33
N ALA A 323 -6.61 9.57 -23.60
CA ALA A 323 -6.21 10.92 -23.99
C ALA A 323 -7.20 11.97 -23.47
N ALA A 324 -8.52 11.70 -23.58
CA ALA A 324 -9.55 12.57 -23.03
C ALA A 324 -9.43 12.70 -21.50
N ARG A 325 -9.21 11.59 -20.78
CA ARG A 325 -9.00 11.61 -19.33
C ARG A 325 -7.70 12.29 -18.90
N ALA A 326 -6.64 12.21 -19.68
CA ALA A 326 -5.40 12.96 -19.42
C ALA A 326 -5.63 14.47 -19.52
N ALA A 327 -6.42 14.91 -20.52
CA ALA A 327 -6.85 16.31 -20.65
C ALA A 327 -7.77 16.77 -19.51
N GLU A 328 -8.58 15.87 -18.92
CA GLU A 328 -9.47 16.17 -17.79
C GLU A 328 -8.75 16.18 -16.41
N ARG A 329 -7.55 15.59 -16.31
CA ARG A 329 -6.80 15.51 -15.04
C ARG A 329 -6.13 16.80 -14.60
N ASP A 330 -6.23 17.86 -15.36
CA ASP A 330 -5.71 19.17 -15.01
C ASP A 330 -6.62 19.87 -13.97
N THR A 331 -6.66 19.31 -12.74
CA THR A 331 -7.21 19.99 -11.58
C THR A 331 -6.09 20.43 -10.66
N PRO A 332 -5.66 21.69 -10.75
CA PRO A 332 -4.56 22.17 -9.95
C PRO A 332 -5.09 22.62 -8.58
N PHE A 333 -5.10 21.77 -7.60
CA PHE A 333 -5.19 22.25 -6.22
C PHE A 333 -3.82 22.31 -5.54
N ASP A 334 -2.89 21.46 -5.94
CA ASP A 334 -1.47 21.57 -5.62
C ASP A 334 -0.66 21.25 -6.88
N PRO A 335 0.37 22.03 -7.23
CA PRO A 335 1.26 21.70 -8.32
C PRO A 335 1.91 20.33 -8.06
N PRO A 336 2.31 19.59 -9.10
CA PRO A 336 3.00 18.33 -8.92
C PRO A 336 4.23 18.54 -8.03
N GLU A 337 4.41 17.68 -7.04
CA GLU A 337 5.53 17.76 -6.07
C GLU A 337 6.89 17.73 -6.79
N ILE A 338 6.94 16.94 -7.87
CA ILE A 338 8.10 16.82 -8.75
C ILE A 338 7.71 17.32 -10.13
N PRO A 339 8.31 18.39 -10.62
CA PRO A 339 8.07 18.88 -11.98
C PRO A 339 8.68 17.94 -13.02
N GLY A 340 8.01 17.82 -14.16
CA GLY A 340 8.47 17.03 -15.30
C GLY A 340 7.44 16.02 -15.79
N ASP A 341 7.63 15.52 -17.00
CA ASP A 341 6.78 14.57 -17.70
C ASP A 341 7.46 13.21 -17.94
N GLY A 342 8.70 13.07 -17.51
CA GLY A 342 9.45 11.84 -17.57
C GLY A 342 8.87 10.75 -16.65
N PRO A 343 9.17 9.46 -16.92
CA PRO A 343 8.61 8.36 -16.17
C PRO A 343 8.92 8.40 -14.67
N VAL A 344 10.11 8.82 -14.25
CA VAL A 344 10.48 8.95 -12.83
C VAL A 344 9.77 10.12 -12.18
N ALA A 345 9.72 11.29 -12.84
CA ALA A 345 9.01 12.47 -12.34
C ALA A 345 7.51 12.20 -12.15
N CYS A 346 6.87 11.58 -13.15
CA CYS A 346 5.47 11.17 -13.06
C CYS A 346 5.21 10.15 -11.94
N ALA A 347 6.09 9.15 -11.81
CA ALA A 347 6.01 8.14 -10.75
C ALA A 347 6.18 8.76 -9.37
N ALA A 348 7.20 9.58 -9.18
CA ALA A 348 7.49 10.27 -7.92
C ALA A 348 6.34 11.21 -7.52
N SER A 349 5.85 12.05 -8.44
CA SER A 349 4.70 12.93 -8.20
C SER A 349 3.45 12.14 -7.79
N GLY A 350 3.19 10.99 -8.44
CA GLY A 350 2.07 10.11 -8.09
C GLY A 350 2.20 9.51 -6.69
N LEU A 351 3.39 9.05 -6.32
CA LEU A 351 3.68 8.42 -5.04
C LEU A 351 3.70 9.44 -3.89
N PHE A 352 4.32 10.61 -4.08
CA PHE A 352 4.39 11.66 -3.06
C PHE A 352 3.04 12.31 -2.71
N ARG A 353 1.99 12.06 -3.48
CA ARG A 353 0.63 12.39 -3.04
C ARG A 353 0.21 11.65 -1.78
N TYR A 354 0.71 10.42 -1.62
CA TYR A 354 0.28 9.51 -0.56
C TYR A 354 1.36 9.22 0.46
N GLU A 355 2.63 9.40 0.11
CA GLU A 355 3.79 9.05 0.94
C GLU A 355 4.73 10.25 1.06
N SER A 356 5.41 10.42 2.21
CA SER A 356 6.49 11.39 2.36
C SER A 356 7.86 10.79 2.02
N VAL A 357 7.96 9.48 2.08
CA VAL A 357 9.17 8.72 1.78
C VAL A 357 8.82 7.60 0.82
N VAL A 358 9.51 7.55 -0.30
CA VAL A 358 9.27 6.59 -1.38
C VAL A 358 10.43 5.60 -1.44
N THR A 359 10.13 4.30 -1.48
CA THR A 359 11.16 3.26 -1.58
C THR A 359 11.65 3.10 -3.02
N ARG A 360 12.91 2.62 -3.20
CA ARG A 360 13.46 2.32 -4.52
C ARG A 360 12.57 1.35 -5.30
N ARG A 361 12.07 0.34 -4.63
CA ARG A 361 11.16 -0.64 -5.22
C ARG A 361 9.94 0.03 -5.84
N ASP A 362 9.22 0.84 -5.06
CA ASP A 362 7.96 1.43 -5.48
C ASP A 362 8.16 2.48 -6.57
N LEU A 363 9.24 3.28 -6.47
CA LEU A 363 9.60 4.26 -7.47
C LEU A 363 9.98 3.60 -8.80
N LEU A 364 10.91 2.63 -8.78
CA LEU A 364 11.34 1.92 -9.99
C LEU A 364 10.19 1.15 -10.61
N GLN A 365 9.38 0.42 -9.81
CA GLN A 365 8.22 -0.28 -10.33
C GLN A 365 7.31 0.68 -11.10
N ARG A 366 6.92 1.80 -10.48
CA ARG A 366 5.97 2.74 -11.09
C ARG A 366 6.58 3.48 -12.28
N ALA A 367 7.84 3.89 -12.21
CA ALA A 367 8.54 4.52 -13.32
C ALA A 367 8.67 3.60 -14.53
N LEU A 368 9.04 2.33 -14.31
CA LEU A 368 9.14 1.32 -15.38
C LEU A 368 7.77 0.96 -15.98
N GLU A 369 6.71 0.95 -15.18
CA GLU A 369 5.34 0.79 -15.69
C GLU A 369 4.95 1.92 -16.64
N ILE A 370 5.25 3.16 -16.27
CA ILE A 370 5.01 4.36 -17.10
C ILE A 370 5.89 4.32 -18.35
N ALA A 371 7.18 4.05 -18.19
CA ALA A 371 8.12 3.93 -19.28
C ALA A 371 7.65 2.90 -20.32
N GLY A 372 7.19 1.74 -19.88
CA GLY A 372 6.66 0.68 -20.76
C GLY A 372 5.47 1.14 -21.62
N VAL A 373 4.53 1.90 -21.05
CA VAL A 373 3.41 2.49 -21.80
C VAL A 373 3.89 3.55 -22.80
N GLN A 374 4.92 4.31 -22.43
CA GLN A 374 5.55 5.32 -23.32
C GLN A 374 6.50 4.71 -24.36
N GLY A 375 6.76 3.39 -24.29
CA GLY A 375 7.73 2.71 -25.13
C GLY A 375 9.18 3.09 -24.82
N LEU A 376 9.47 3.41 -23.59
CA LEU A 376 10.81 3.78 -23.09
C LEU A 376 11.41 2.60 -22.30
N GLY A 377 12.75 2.48 -22.36
CA GLY A 377 13.47 1.38 -21.74
C GLY A 377 13.94 1.67 -20.31
N VAL A 378 14.56 0.65 -19.71
CA VAL A 378 15.13 0.70 -18.35
C VAL A 378 16.20 1.80 -18.24
N GLY A 379 17.06 1.95 -19.27
CA GLY A 379 18.14 2.92 -19.26
C GLY A 379 17.67 4.37 -19.15
N VAL A 380 16.51 4.70 -19.72
CA VAL A 380 15.91 6.04 -19.60
C VAL A 380 15.50 6.31 -18.15
N VAL A 381 14.87 5.33 -17.49
CA VAL A 381 14.47 5.45 -16.09
C VAL A 381 15.69 5.61 -15.17
N GLU A 382 16.74 4.83 -15.39
CA GLU A 382 17.98 4.92 -14.60
C GLU A 382 18.69 6.27 -14.79
N ALA A 383 18.76 6.75 -16.04
CA ALA A 383 19.39 8.03 -16.36
C ALA A 383 18.61 9.22 -15.74
N GLU A 384 17.26 9.20 -15.83
CA GLU A 384 16.41 10.22 -15.24
C GLU A 384 16.53 10.21 -13.71
N LEU A 385 16.46 9.05 -13.06
CA LEU A 385 16.62 8.92 -11.61
C LEU A 385 17.97 9.47 -11.15
N ALA A 386 19.07 9.09 -11.80
CA ALA A 386 20.40 9.59 -11.50
C ALA A 386 20.54 11.11 -11.77
N GLY A 387 19.79 11.64 -12.72
CA GLY A 387 19.68 13.08 -12.98
C GLY A 387 19.04 13.81 -11.80
N MET A 388 17.87 13.34 -11.38
CA MET A 388 17.07 13.93 -10.29
C MET A 388 17.76 13.85 -8.92
N GLU A 389 18.60 12.83 -8.71
CA GLU A 389 19.45 12.75 -7.52
C GLU A 389 20.59 13.79 -7.56
N ARG A 390 21.20 14.00 -8.72
CA ARG A 390 22.32 14.96 -8.88
C ARG A 390 21.88 16.40 -8.76
N ASP A 391 20.73 16.75 -9.30
CA ASP A 391 20.19 18.11 -9.25
C ASP A 391 19.40 18.41 -7.96
N GLY A 392 19.23 17.41 -7.08
CA GLY A 392 18.55 17.53 -5.80
C GLY A 392 17.02 17.56 -5.89
N THR A 393 16.43 17.24 -7.03
CA THR A 393 14.97 17.10 -7.18
C THR A 393 14.45 15.94 -6.33
N LEU A 394 15.24 14.86 -6.21
CA LEU A 394 15.01 13.75 -5.28
C LEU A 394 16.17 13.70 -4.27
N LEU A 395 15.83 13.75 -2.99
CA LEU A 395 16.77 13.68 -1.88
C LEU A 395 16.88 12.23 -1.37
N PRO A 396 18.05 11.58 -1.47
CA PRO A 396 18.24 10.25 -0.90
C PRO A 396 18.23 10.33 0.65
N LEU A 397 17.46 9.47 1.31
CA LEU A 397 17.29 9.48 2.76
C LEU A 397 18.11 8.39 3.48
N ALA A 398 18.35 7.27 2.82
CA ALA A 398 19.15 6.19 3.37
C ALA A 398 20.19 5.76 2.34
N ALA A 399 21.41 5.55 2.79
CA ALA A 399 22.44 4.93 1.96
C ALA A 399 22.06 3.46 1.73
N ALA A 400 21.46 3.17 0.57
CA ALA A 400 21.17 1.79 0.16
C ALA A 400 22.42 0.89 0.12
N GLU A 401 23.58 1.50 0.12
CA GLU A 401 24.89 0.83 0.06
C GLU A 401 25.27 0.10 1.35
N MET A 402 24.56 0.33 2.45
CA MET A 402 24.98 -0.18 3.76
C MET A 402 24.52 -1.60 4.06
N VAL A 403 23.47 -2.09 3.41
CA VAL A 403 22.99 -3.48 3.53
C VAL A 403 22.50 -3.96 2.18
N PRO A 404 23.07 -5.04 1.60
CA PRO A 404 22.53 -5.66 0.40
C PRO A 404 21.06 -6.02 0.61
N GLY A 405 20.17 -5.49 -0.25
CA GLY A 405 18.72 -5.66 -0.14
C GLY A 405 17.99 -4.65 0.75
N ALA A 406 18.67 -3.66 1.38
CA ALA A 406 18.00 -2.51 1.96
C ALA A 406 17.55 -1.59 0.82
N SER A 407 16.26 -1.28 0.79
CA SER A 407 15.71 -0.35 -0.20
C SER A 407 16.21 1.07 0.09
N ALA A 408 16.90 1.70 -0.87
CA ALA A 408 17.08 3.14 -0.85
C ALA A 408 15.71 3.81 -0.80
N CYS A 409 15.65 4.98 -0.17
CA CYS A 409 14.44 5.77 -0.06
C CYS A 409 14.73 7.21 -0.48
N TRP A 410 13.73 7.87 -1.00
CA TRP A 410 13.79 9.27 -1.37
C TRP A 410 12.63 10.06 -0.78
N THR A 411 12.89 11.35 -0.65
CA THR A 411 11.88 12.38 -0.45
C THR A 411 12.13 13.53 -1.44
N SER A 412 11.24 14.53 -1.45
CA SER A 412 11.47 15.77 -2.15
C SER A 412 11.94 16.88 -1.19
N PRO A 413 12.63 17.93 -1.71
CA PRO A 413 12.94 19.12 -0.91
C PRO A 413 11.69 19.77 -0.30
N GLY A 414 10.59 19.84 -1.07
CA GLY A 414 9.33 20.42 -0.62
C GLY A 414 8.70 19.66 0.55
N ILE A 415 8.69 18.32 0.49
CA ILE A 415 8.18 17.47 1.58
C ILE A 415 9.08 17.59 2.82
N ALA A 416 10.40 17.56 2.64
CA ALA A 416 11.33 17.71 3.76
C ALA A 416 11.17 19.07 4.46
N ALA A 417 11.06 20.15 3.68
CA ALA A 417 10.84 21.50 4.19
C ALA A 417 9.49 21.62 4.93
N CYS A 418 8.43 21.07 4.36
CA CYS A 418 7.10 21.05 4.95
C CYS A 418 7.09 20.30 6.30
N GLU A 419 7.69 19.11 6.36
CA GLU A 419 7.77 18.33 7.60
C GLU A 419 8.65 19.03 8.64
N GLY A 420 9.79 19.60 8.24
CA GLY A 420 10.63 20.38 9.13
C GLY A 420 9.91 21.63 9.69
N ALA A 421 9.15 22.35 8.87
CA ALA A 421 8.34 23.49 9.31
C ALA A 421 7.25 23.07 10.29
N MET A 422 6.55 21.98 9.99
CA MET A 422 5.53 21.40 10.89
C MET A 422 6.12 21.07 12.26
N LEU A 423 7.28 20.40 12.29
CA LEU A 423 7.91 19.99 13.53
C LEU A 423 8.46 21.16 14.34
N ARG A 424 9.05 22.16 13.69
CA ARG A 424 9.47 23.43 14.35
C ARG A 424 8.27 24.13 14.98
N ALA A 425 7.17 24.24 14.25
CA ALA A 425 5.98 24.87 14.75
C ALA A 425 5.33 24.09 15.91
N ALA A 426 5.54 22.77 15.97
CA ALA A 426 5.08 21.92 17.06
C ALA A 426 5.95 22.01 18.32
N ASP A 427 7.28 22.10 18.16
CA ASP A 427 8.27 22.17 19.25
C ASP A 427 8.43 23.61 19.77
N ARG A 428 7.33 24.28 19.97
CA ARG A 428 7.29 25.67 20.43
C ARG A 428 7.06 25.73 21.92
N PRO A 429 8.08 26.06 22.75
CA PRO A 429 7.85 26.38 24.13
C PRO A 429 7.09 27.70 24.23
N LEU A 430 6.12 27.78 25.11
CA LEU A 430 5.42 28.99 25.40
C LEU A 430 5.55 29.32 26.87
N GLU A 431 5.87 30.57 27.12
CA GLU A 431 6.06 31.12 28.45
C GLU A 431 4.74 31.65 29.08
N ARG A 432 3.59 31.35 28.46
CA ARG A 432 2.31 31.93 28.83
C ARG A 432 1.31 30.89 29.34
N SER A 433 0.66 31.15 30.46
CA SER A 433 -0.56 30.45 30.83
C SER A 433 -1.75 30.94 29.96
N TRP A 434 -2.29 30.05 29.14
CA TRP A 434 -3.37 30.38 28.19
C TRP A 434 -4.73 30.34 28.86
N ILE A 435 -4.99 29.32 29.63
CA ILE A 435 -6.23 29.06 30.32
C ILE A 435 -5.99 29.15 31.79
N ALA A 436 -6.73 30.02 32.49
CA ALA A 436 -6.56 30.26 33.91
C ALA A 436 -6.79 28.96 34.72
N PRO A 437 -5.91 28.59 35.66
CA PRO A 437 -6.08 27.37 36.44
C PRO A 437 -7.42 27.33 37.19
N GLU A 438 -7.92 28.50 37.64
CA GLU A 438 -9.21 28.64 38.33
C GLU A 438 -10.38 28.34 37.37
N ALA A 439 -10.28 28.74 36.11
CA ALA A 439 -11.27 28.41 35.08
C ALA A 439 -11.30 26.91 34.80
N VAL A 440 -10.12 26.26 34.74
CA VAL A 440 -10.02 24.80 34.60
C VAL A 440 -10.62 24.10 35.82
N ALA A 441 -10.28 24.51 37.02
CA ALA A 441 -10.84 23.93 38.25
C ALA A 441 -12.36 24.06 38.30
N THR A 442 -12.89 25.26 37.96
CA THR A 442 -14.32 25.50 37.88
C THR A 442 -15.03 24.67 36.86
N ALA A 443 -14.47 24.53 35.62
CA ALA A 443 -15.04 23.73 34.58
C ALA A 443 -15.06 22.23 34.92
N LEU A 444 -14.01 21.73 35.56
CA LEU A 444 -13.91 20.35 36.05
C LEU A 444 -14.90 20.05 37.18
N ALA A 445 -15.06 21.00 38.13
CA ALA A 445 -16.01 20.86 39.24
C ALA A 445 -17.47 20.89 38.77
N ARG A 446 -17.76 21.64 37.71
CA ARG A 446 -19.12 21.76 37.12
C ARG A 446 -19.57 20.49 36.38
N ASP A 447 -18.62 19.77 35.73
CA ASP A 447 -18.91 18.51 35.05
C ASP A 447 -18.39 17.32 35.88
N GLY A 448 -19.13 16.94 36.90
CA GLY A 448 -18.80 15.84 37.82
C GLY A 448 -18.78 14.42 37.19
N ARG A 449 -18.93 14.30 35.87
CA ARG A 449 -18.98 13.02 35.13
C ARG A 449 -17.64 12.59 34.55
N LEU A 450 -16.63 13.46 34.57
CA LEU A 450 -15.30 13.17 34.05
C LEU A 450 -14.56 12.14 34.90
N SER A 451 -13.84 11.24 34.27
CA SER A 451 -12.87 10.39 34.98
C SER A 451 -11.64 11.20 35.38
N ALA A 452 -10.83 10.59 36.28
CA ALA A 452 -9.56 11.21 36.68
C ALA A 452 -8.62 11.40 35.45
N GLU A 453 -8.60 10.46 34.54
CA GLU A 453 -7.85 10.48 33.28
C GLU A 453 -8.31 11.64 32.36
N GLN A 454 -9.62 11.84 32.23
CA GLN A 454 -10.19 12.94 31.45
C GLN A 454 -9.91 14.29 32.09
N ALA A 455 -10.01 14.38 33.44
CA ALA A 455 -9.70 15.60 34.16
C ALA A 455 -8.23 15.98 34.01
N GLU A 456 -7.33 15.01 34.08
CA GLU A 456 -5.89 15.23 33.85
C GLU A 456 -5.60 15.65 32.40
N ALA A 457 -6.30 15.06 31.40
CA ALA A 457 -6.19 15.47 30.01
C ALA A 457 -6.61 16.92 29.79
N VAL A 458 -7.67 17.40 30.47
CA VAL A 458 -8.07 18.82 30.44
C VAL A 458 -6.97 19.71 31.05
N ARG A 459 -6.38 19.33 32.19
CA ARG A 459 -5.28 20.10 32.81
C ARG A 459 -4.05 20.16 31.91
N HIS A 460 -3.67 19.01 31.29
CA HIS A 460 -2.57 18.96 30.36
C HIS A 460 -2.82 19.86 29.13
N ALA A 461 -4.02 19.78 28.53
CA ALA A 461 -4.37 20.58 27.37
C ALA A 461 -4.43 22.08 27.70
N ALA A 462 -4.84 22.45 28.92
CA ALA A 462 -4.85 23.82 29.42
C ALA A 462 -3.47 24.37 29.79
N GLY A 463 -2.45 23.52 29.86
CA GLY A 463 -1.08 23.88 30.25
C GLY A 463 -0.41 24.92 29.32
N PRO A 464 0.84 25.32 29.66
CA PRO A 464 1.53 26.43 28.98
C PRO A 464 2.04 26.12 27.60
N ASP A 465 2.02 24.86 27.15
CA ASP A 465 2.54 24.43 25.85
C ASP A 465 1.70 25.05 24.69
N GLY A 466 2.37 25.56 23.67
CA GLY A 466 1.68 26.09 22.49
C GLY A 466 1.00 25.03 21.67
N VAL A 467 1.50 23.81 21.73
CA VAL A 467 0.89 22.62 21.13
C VAL A 467 0.75 21.56 22.23
N SER A 468 -0.48 21.22 22.56
CA SER A 468 -0.81 20.14 23.50
C SER A 468 -1.40 18.95 22.76
N LEU A 469 -1.06 17.74 23.20
CA LEU A 469 -1.44 16.49 22.56
C LEU A 469 -2.34 15.66 23.48
N LEU A 470 -3.52 15.29 22.98
CA LEU A 470 -4.44 14.35 23.62
C LEU A 470 -4.52 13.08 22.79
N GLN A 471 -3.85 12.02 23.20
CA GLN A 471 -3.97 10.70 22.59
C GLN A 471 -5.20 10.01 23.19
N ALA A 472 -6.23 9.84 22.39
CA ALA A 472 -7.50 9.33 22.88
C ALA A 472 -8.03 8.20 21.97
N GLY A 473 -8.12 7.00 22.53
CA GLY A 473 -8.63 5.82 21.85
C GLY A 473 -10.11 5.94 21.46
N ALA A 474 -10.59 4.97 20.68
CA ALA A 474 -11.99 4.91 20.31
C ALA A 474 -12.89 4.70 21.55
N GLY A 475 -13.89 5.56 21.72
CA GLY A 475 -14.86 5.44 22.85
C GLY A 475 -14.36 5.87 24.22
N THR A 476 -13.26 6.63 24.31
CA THR A 476 -12.69 7.11 25.59
C THR A 476 -13.25 8.45 26.07
N GLY A 477 -14.24 9.02 25.37
CA GLY A 477 -14.85 10.28 25.76
C GLY A 477 -14.07 11.53 25.33
N LYS A 478 -13.35 11.48 24.20
CA LYS A 478 -12.66 12.63 23.57
C LYS A 478 -13.51 13.88 23.56
N THR A 479 -14.74 13.74 23.08
CA THR A 479 -15.69 14.83 22.87
C THR A 479 -16.12 15.51 24.18
N THR A 480 -16.33 14.72 25.24
CA THR A 480 -16.66 15.24 26.56
C THR A 480 -15.48 16.02 27.15
N THR A 481 -14.25 15.46 27.02
CA THR A 481 -13.02 16.14 27.48
C THR A 481 -12.82 17.46 26.73
N ALA A 482 -13.06 17.48 25.41
CA ALA A 482 -12.98 18.67 24.57
C ALA A 482 -14.01 19.74 25.00
N ALA A 483 -15.25 19.37 25.30
CA ALA A 483 -16.29 20.32 25.73
C ALA A 483 -15.94 21.00 27.05
N VAL A 484 -15.36 20.28 28.00
CA VAL A 484 -14.92 20.87 29.27
C VAL A 484 -13.72 21.81 29.08
N LEU A 485 -12.77 21.42 28.21
CA LEU A 485 -11.65 22.30 27.83
C LEU A 485 -12.14 23.60 27.19
N VAL A 486 -13.11 23.51 26.26
CA VAL A 486 -13.73 24.68 25.62
C VAL A 486 -14.41 25.59 26.64
N THR A 487 -15.10 25.01 27.63
CA THR A 487 -15.73 25.78 28.71
C THR A 487 -14.67 26.55 29.52
N ALA A 488 -13.57 25.93 29.87
CA ALA A 488 -12.47 26.56 30.59
C ALA A 488 -11.78 27.66 29.75
N ALA A 489 -11.61 27.42 28.43
CA ALA A 489 -11.01 28.38 27.52
C ALA A 489 -11.89 29.64 27.36
N HIS A 490 -13.20 29.50 27.17
CA HIS A 490 -14.12 30.61 27.10
C HIS A 490 -14.17 31.43 28.43
N ALA A 491 -14.15 30.73 29.59
CA ALA A 491 -14.08 31.39 30.88
C ALA A 491 -12.77 32.16 31.08
N SER A 492 -11.73 31.84 30.33
CA SER A 492 -10.44 32.55 30.31
C SER A 492 -10.38 33.64 29.23
N GLY A 493 -11.51 33.97 28.57
CA GLY A 493 -11.58 34.98 27.51
C GLY A 493 -11.02 34.53 26.14
N MET A 494 -10.71 33.24 25.93
CA MET A 494 -10.20 32.74 24.66
C MET A 494 -11.33 32.49 23.67
N ARG A 495 -11.07 32.78 22.41
CA ARG A 495 -11.89 32.35 21.28
C ARG A 495 -11.47 30.94 20.87
N VAL A 496 -12.43 30.05 20.71
CA VAL A 496 -12.15 28.67 20.33
C VAL A 496 -12.67 28.38 18.92
N ILE A 497 -11.83 27.79 18.07
CA ILE A 497 -12.22 27.30 16.73
C ILE A 497 -11.90 25.82 16.60
N GLY A 498 -12.81 25.07 15.99
CA GLY A 498 -12.66 23.64 15.74
C GLY A 498 -12.20 23.35 14.32
N LEU A 499 -11.26 22.44 14.18
CA LEU A 499 -10.77 21.93 12.90
C LEU A 499 -10.80 20.41 12.88
N ALA A 500 -11.08 19.81 11.73
CA ALA A 500 -11.02 18.36 11.55
C ALA A 500 -10.64 17.99 10.10
N PRO A 501 -10.14 16.76 9.83
CA PRO A 501 -9.78 16.34 8.48
C PRO A 501 -10.99 16.21 7.54
N SER A 502 -12.18 16.04 8.08
CA SER A 502 -13.40 15.90 7.30
C SER A 502 -14.52 16.79 7.87
N TRP A 503 -15.51 17.08 7.02
CA TRP A 503 -16.69 17.81 7.46
C TRP A 503 -17.53 17.03 8.49
N VAL A 504 -17.60 15.71 8.35
CA VAL A 504 -18.34 14.85 9.30
C VAL A 504 -17.75 14.98 10.71
N ALA A 505 -16.42 14.92 10.82
CA ALA A 505 -15.74 15.10 12.10
C ALA A 505 -15.85 16.54 12.63
N ALA A 506 -15.80 17.55 11.75
CA ALA A 506 -15.98 18.95 12.13
C ALA A 506 -17.38 19.22 12.66
N ASP A 507 -18.41 18.70 12.01
CA ASP A 507 -19.80 18.85 12.46
C ASP A 507 -20.04 18.16 13.81
N GLU A 508 -19.45 17.01 14.04
CA GLU A 508 -19.53 16.31 15.32
C GLU A 508 -18.82 17.11 16.43
N LEU A 509 -17.60 17.62 16.12
CA LEU A 509 -16.89 18.50 17.04
C LEU A 509 -17.69 19.75 17.40
N GLY A 510 -18.23 20.45 16.39
CA GLY A 510 -19.04 21.65 16.59
C GLY A 510 -20.31 21.38 17.37
N ARG A 511 -21.02 20.29 17.07
CA ARG A 511 -22.27 19.91 17.73
C ARG A 511 -22.05 19.55 19.21
N SER A 512 -20.96 18.89 19.49
CA SER A 512 -20.65 18.39 20.85
C SER A 512 -20.02 19.43 21.77
N THR A 513 -19.31 20.41 21.21
CA THR A 513 -18.59 21.44 21.97
C THR A 513 -19.22 22.83 21.91
N GLY A 514 -20.18 23.05 20.98
CA GLY A 514 -20.83 24.35 20.76
C GLY A 514 -19.94 25.38 20.07
N ILE A 515 -18.76 25.01 19.52
CA ILE A 515 -17.87 25.95 18.86
C ILE A 515 -18.04 25.94 17.33
N PRO A 516 -17.67 27.03 16.63
CA PRO A 516 -17.58 27.00 15.18
C PRO A 516 -16.48 26.00 14.75
N ALA A 517 -16.86 25.03 13.92
CA ALA A 517 -15.92 24.00 13.45
C ALA A 517 -16.03 23.80 11.94
N GLN A 518 -14.90 23.51 11.28
CA GLN A 518 -14.83 23.29 9.84
C GLN A 518 -13.71 22.32 9.44
N ALA A 519 -13.84 21.80 8.20
CA ALA A 519 -12.79 20.96 7.64
C ALA A 519 -11.52 21.79 7.34
N ILE A 520 -10.33 21.23 7.65
CA ILE A 520 -9.02 21.89 7.46
C ILE A 520 -8.85 22.36 6.02
N ALA A 521 -9.25 21.56 5.03
CA ALA A 521 -9.16 21.94 3.63
C ALA A 521 -9.93 23.23 3.29
N ARG A 522 -11.12 23.40 3.89
CA ARG A 522 -11.90 24.62 3.75
C ARG A 522 -11.23 25.80 4.44
N TRP A 523 -10.77 25.62 5.65
CA TRP A 523 -10.05 26.64 6.42
C TRP A 523 -8.79 27.14 5.67
N ARG A 524 -7.99 26.22 5.11
CA ARG A 524 -6.84 26.56 4.25
C ARG A 524 -7.25 27.38 3.03
N HIS A 525 -8.30 26.95 2.33
CA HIS A 525 -8.81 27.64 1.16
C HIS A 525 -9.24 29.08 1.48
N ASP A 526 -9.96 29.27 2.58
CA ASP A 526 -10.47 30.60 2.97
C ASP A 526 -9.31 31.52 3.36
N ARG A 527 -8.30 31.02 4.08
CA ARG A 527 -7.07 31.78 4.37
C ARG A 527 -6.30 32.18 3.12
N ALA A 528 -6.12 31.25 2.17
CA ALA A 528 -5.44 31.52 0.92
C ALA A 528 -6.20 32.59 0.08
N ARG A 529 -7.52 32.60 0.14
CA ARG A 529 -8.37 33.61 -0.51
C ARG A 529 -8.21 34.97 0.13
N THR A 530 -8.25 35.04 1.46
CA THR A 530 -8.06 36.29 2.21
C THR A 530 -6.67 36.89 1.97
N ALA A 531 -5.62 36.06 1.89
CA ALA A 531 -4.27 36.52 1.60
C ALA A 531 -4.06 37.08 0.18
N ARG A 532 -4.95 36.75 -0.78
CA ARG A 532 -4.91 37.24 -2.17
C ARG A 532 -5.81 38.44 -2.44
N SER A 533 -6.66 38.80 -1.50
CA SER A 533 -7.65 39.88 -1.64
C SER A 533 -7.36 40.95 -0.60
N ASP A 534 -7.27 42.22 -1.04
CA ASP A 534 -7.21 43.39 -0.15
C ASP A 534 -8.56 43.64 0.54
N ALA A 535 -9.52 42.75 0.37
CA ALA A 535 -10.84 42.84 0.99
C ALA A 535 -10.76 42.53 2.50
N VAL A 536 -11.42 43.36 3.28
CA VAL A 536 -11.64 43.17 4.73
C VAL A 536 -12.17 41.76 4.99
N PRO A 537 -11.59 41.01 5.93
CA PRO A 537 -12.03 39.65 6.25
C PRO A 537 -13.52 39.64 6.59
N GLN A 538 -14.32 38.98 5.75
CA GLN A 538 -15.70 38.66 6.14
C GLN A 538 -15.66 37.56 7.21
N ALA A 539 -16.18 37.93 8.39
CA ALA A 539 -16.52 37.10 9.54
C ALA A 539 -15.40 36.21 10.18
N ASP A 540 -15.11 36.57 11.35
CA ASP A 540 -14.71 35.92 12.62
C ASP A 540 -13.92 34.62 12.62
N SER A 541 -13.92 33.75 11.61
CA SER A 541 -13.25 32.45 11.67
C SER A 541 -11.87 32.40 11.03
N ALA A 542 -11.47 33.39 10.23
CA ALA A 542 -10.21 33.38 9.48
C ALA A 542 -9.05 34.12 10.18
N ALA A 543 -9.32 35.11 11.01
CA ALA A 543 -8.28 35.85 11.74
C ALA A 543 -7.89 35.07 13.00
N LEU A 544 -6.62 34.66 13.08
CA LEU A 544 -6.04 34.09 14.28
C LEU A 544 -5.31 35.17 15.07
N ASP A 545 -5.37 35.09 16.38
CA ASP A 545 -4.65 35.94 17.30
C ASP A 545 -4.13 35.11 18.49
N ARG A 546 -3.43 35.80 19.37
CA ARG A 546 -2.85 35.18 20.57
C ARG A 546 -3.90 34.68 21.58
N ASP A 547 -5.14 35.10 21.49
CA ASP A 547 -6.24 34.72 22.38
C ASP A 547 -7.14 33.65 21.71
N THR A 548 -6.65 33.04 20.66
CA THR A 548 -7.31 31.95 19.93
C THR A 548 -6.78 30.57 20.40
N LEU A 549 -7.71 29.66 20.68
CA LEU A 549 -7.45 28.22 20.82
C LEU A 549 -7.95 27.48 19.58
N MET A 550 -7.05 26.78 18.89
CA MET A 550 -7.38 25.91 17.78
C MET A 550 -7.49 24.45 18.28
N LEU A 551 -8.69 23.89 18.21
CA LEU A 551 -8.95 22.52 18.60
C LEU A 551 -9.01 21.64 17.35
N VAL A 552 -8.05 20.74 17.17
CA VAL A 552 -7.97 19.84 16.00
C VAL A 552 -8.37 18.44 16.42
N ASP A 553 -9.54 17.98 15.96
CA ASP A 553 -10.00 16.61 16.24
C ASP A 553 -9.62 15.65 15.10
N GLU A 554 -9.62 14.36 15.40
CA GLU A 554 -9.17 13.26 14.50
C GLU A 554 -7.79 13.57 13.86
N ALA A 555 -6.87 14.15 14.65
CA ALA A 555 -5.55 14.60 14.19
C ALA A 555 -4.69 13.46 13.57
N GLY A 556 -4.98 12.19 13.88
CA GLY A 556 -4.33 11.02 13.26
C GLY A 556 -4.57 10.90 11.75
N MET A 557 -5.66 11.48 11.24
CA MET A 557 -6.02 11.50 9.82
C MET A 557 -5.56 12.77 9.09
N VAL A 558 -4.98 13.73 9.78
CA VAL A 558 -4.53 14.99 9.18
C VAL A 558 -3.22 14.76 8.43
N SER A 559 -3.15 15.24 7.19
CA SER A 559 -1.93 15.14 6.37
C SER A 559 -0.80 16.04 6.91
N THR A 560 0.44 15.71 6.57
CA THR A 560 1.61 16.53 6.93
C THR A 560 1.45 17.99 6.48
N ARG A 561 0.99 18.22 5.25
CA ARG A 561 0.74 19.57 4.71
C ARG A 561 -0.39 20.33 5.41
N ASP A 562 -1.45 19.62 5.78
CA ASP A 562 -2.57 20.24 6.48
C ASP A 562 -2.18 20.58 7.93
N LEU A 563 -1.46 19.69 8.59
CA LEU A 563 -1.00 19.92 9.96
C LEU A 563 0.09 21.00 10.01
N GLU A 564 1.00 21.02 9.04
CA GLU A 564 1.97 22.11 8.87
C GLU A 564 1.25 23.46 8.75
N ALA A 565 0.27 23.57 7.85
CA ALA A 565 -0.48 24.82 7.65
C ALA A 565 -1.19 25.30 8.93
N VAL A 566 -1.75 24.38 9.72
CA VAL A 566 -2.39 24.70 11.00
C VAL A 566 -1.39 25.17 12.02
N LEU A 567 -0.29 24.41 12.21
CA LEU A 567 0.71 24.72 13.23
C LEU A 567 1.51 25.99 12.92
N SER A 568 1.90 26.17 11.65
CA SER A 568 2.61 27.40 11.21
C SER A 568 1.74 28.64 11.32
N ALA A 569 0.43 28.54 11.00
CA ALA A 569 -0.49 29.64 11.17
C ALA A 569 -0.73 29.98 12.64
N ALA A 570 -0.85 28.98 13.49
CA ALA A 570 -0.97 29.18 14.94
C ALA A 570 0.31 29.80 15.52
N GLN A 571 1.47 29.37 15.07
CA GLN A 571 2.75 29.95 15.48
C GLN A 571 2.85 31.42 15.10
N ALA A 572 2.53 31.77 13.85
CA ALA A 572 2.58 33.14 13.39
C ALA A 572 1.61 34.08 14.13
N ALA A 573 0.45 33.55 14.55
CA ALA A 573 -0.56 34.31 15.31
C ALA A 573 -0.31 34.30 16.83
N GLY A 574 0.61 33.51 17.33
CA GLY A 574 0.77 33.30 18.76
C GLY A 574 -0.40 32.49 19.38
N ALA A 575 -1.18 31.77 18.61
CA ALA A 575 -2.34 30.99 19.04
C ALA A 575 -1.95 29.63 19.69
N LYS A 576 -2.80 29.11 20.56
CA LYS A 576 -2.66 27.76 21.14
C LYS A 576 -3.30 26.71 20.24
N VAL A 577 -2.69 25.52 20.16
CA VAL A 577 -3.25 24.37 19.44
C VAL A 577 -3.39 23.18 20.39
N VAL A 578 -4.54 22.52 20.32
CA VAL A 578 -4.74 21.22 20.97
C VAL A 578 -5.08 20.19 19.91
N LEU A 579 -4.20 19.19 19.75
CA LEU A 579 -4.37 18.07 18.83
C LEU A 579 -4.98 16.89 19.57
N ILE A 580 -6.18 16.48 19.15
CA ILE A 580 -6.87 15.31 19.68
C ILE A 580 -6.85 14.23 18.60
N GLY A 581 -6.34 13.05 18.92
CA GLY A 581 -6.29 11.98 17.93
C GLY A 581 -5.82 10.66 18.52
N ASP A 582 -5.94 9.62 17.69
CA ASP A 582 -5.51 8.27 17.98
C ASP A 582 -4.56 7.79 16.89
N ARG A 583 -3.28 7.66 17.20
CA ARG A 583 -2.26 7.19 16.25
C ARG A 583 -2.45 5.72 15.83
N ARG A 584 -3.28 4.97 16.55
CA ARG A 584 -3.59 3.56 16.27
C ARG A 584 -4.78 3.38 15.32
N GLN A 585 -5.62 4.41 15.17
CA GLN A 585 -6.66 4.43 14.16
C GLN A 585 -6.08 4.66 12.76
N LEU A 586 -6.95 4.79 11.75
CA LEU A 586 -6.52 4.98 10.37
C LEU A 586 -5.65 6.24 10.23
N ALA A 587 -4.55 6.09 9.51
CA ALA A 587 -3.65 7.19 9.20
C ALA A 587 -4.21 8.06 8.07
N SER A 588 -3.63 9.25 7.90
CA SER A 588 -3.93 10.10 6.75
C SER A 588 -3.72 9.34 5.44
N VAL A 589 -4.61 9.54 4.48
CA VAL A 589 -4.46 9.00 3.12
C VAL A 589 -3.29 9.71 2.42
N ALA A 590 -3.14 11.01 2.61
CA ALA A 590 -2.09 11.82 2.00
C ALA A 590 -0.91 12.07 2.97
N GLY A 591 0.31 11.97 2.46
CA GLY A 591 1.54 12.23 3.22
C GLY A 591 1.88 11.16 4.25
N ALA A 592 2.67 11.52 5.25
CA ALA A 592 3.17 10.65 6.31
C ALA A 592 2.28 10.61 7.57
N SER A 593 2.78 9.97 8.62
CA SER A 593 2.13 9.92 9.94
C SER A 593 2.45 11.19 10.76
N ALA A 594 1.83 12.32 10.37
CA ALA A 594 2.13 13.64 10.92
C ALA A 594 1.96 13.71 12.45
N LEU A 595 0.82 13.22 12.98
CA LEU A 595 0.59 13.20 14.43
C LEU A 595 1.65 12.40 15.18
N ARG A 596 2.15 11.31 14.59
CA ARG A 596 3.24 10.51 15.18
C ARG A 596 4.52 11.34 15.30
N ALA A 597 4.94 11.98 14.22
CA ALA A 597 6.15 12.79 14.20
C ALA A 597 6.07 13.96 15.20
N VAL A 598 4.93 14.66 15.25
CA VAL A 598 4.69 15.73 16.23
C VAL A 598 4.70 15.20 17.65
N THR A 599 4.04 14.05 17.93
CA THR A 599 4.04 13.45 19.27
C THR A 599 5.45 13.13 19.76
N GLU A 600 6.30 12.67 18.87
CA GLU A 600 7.68 12.31 19.21
C GLU A 600 8.57 13.54 19.47
N VAL A 601 8.32 14.64 18.78
CA VAL A 601 9.08 15.89 18.97
C VAL A 601 8.63 16.62 20.23
N VAL A 602 7.31 16.79 20.44
CA VAL A 602 6.77 17.43 21.64
C VAL A 602 7.06 16.60 22.91
N GLY A 603 7.10 15.27 22.79
CA GLY A 603 7.52 14.35 23.85
C GLY A 603 6.56 14.23 25.05
N ARG A 604 5.50 15.03 25.10
CA ARG A 604 4.48 15.06 26.15
C ARG A 604 3.09 14.93 25.56
N SER A 605 2.26 14.06 26.13
CA SER A 605 0.86 13.92 25.71
C SER A 605 0.04 13.34 26.87
N ALA A 606 -1.19 13.78 27.01
CA ALA A 606 -2.15 13.07 27.86
C ALA A 606 -2.76 11.90 27.08
N VAL A 607 -3.01 10.80 27.77
CA VAL A 607 -3.58 9.59 27.18
C VAL A 607 -4.92 9.29 27.82
N LEU A 608 -5.96 9.10 26.98
CA LEU A 608 -7.26 8.61 27.40
C LEU A 608 -7.38 7.13 26.99
N GLY A 609 -7.26 6.24 27.96
CA GLY A 609 -7.25 4.78 27.79
C GLY A 609 -8.53 4.08 28.22
N GLU A 610 -9.36 4.71 29.07
CA GLU A 610 -10.60 4.12 29.59
C GLU A 610 -11.70 4.12 28.52
N VAL A 611 -11.95 2.93 27.95
CA VAL A 611 -13.00 2.74 26.92
C VAL A 611 -14.37 2.63 27.58
N ARG A 612 -15.33 3.48 27.13
CA ARG A 612 -16.69 3.56 27.67
C ARG A 612 -17.79 3.25 26.66
N ARG A 613 -17.44 3.08 25.37
CA ARG A 613 -18.41 2.90 24.30
C ARG A 613 -19.11 1.55 24.37
N GLN A 614 -18.33 0.46 24.51
CA GLN A 614 -18.87 -0.91 24.56
C GLN A 614 -19.54 -1.18 25.90
N THR A 615 -20.77 -1.68 25.85
CA THR A 615 -21.54 -2.06 27.05
C THR A 615 -21.20 -3.47 27.55
N VAL A 616 -20.69 -4.33 26.67
CA VAL A 616 -20.29 -5.71 26.99
C VAL A 616 -18.83 -5.73 27.44
N ASP A 617 -18.57 -6.30 28.61
CA ASP A 617 -17.26 -6.21 29.29
C ASP A 617 -16.09 -6.80 28.50
N TRP A 618 -16.26 -8.01 27.92
CA TRP A 618 -15.19 -8.61 27.14
C TRP A 618 -14.89 -7.82 25.85
N GLN A 619 -15.90 -7.24 25.20
CA GLN A 619 -15.71 -6.38 24.02
C GLN A 619 -15.00 -5.10 24.39
N ARG A 620 -15.32 -4.53 25.56
CA ARG A 620 -14.63 -3.37 26.11
C ARG A 620 -13.17 -3.69 26.38
N ALA A 621 -12.89 -4.85 27.02
CA ALA A 621 -11.53 -5.32 27.24
C ALA A 621 -10.75 -5.53 25.92
N ALA A 622 -11.38 -6.15 24.90
CA ALA A 622 -10.80 -6.30 23.58
C ALA A 622 -10.49 -4.93 22.93
N SER A 623 -11.39 -3.94 23.06
CA SER A 623 -11.18 -2.58 22.56
C SER A 623 -10.02 -1.88 23.26
N VAL A 624 -9.83 -2.08 24.57
CA VAL A 624 -8.67 -1.56 25.32
C VAL A 624 -7.37 -2.17 24.80
N VAL A 625 -7.34 -3.47 24.57
CA VAL A 625 -6.15 -4.17 24.05
C VAL A 625 -5.80 -3.67 22.64
N MET A 626 -6.78 -3.49 21.76
CA MET A 626 -6.58 -2.93 20.42
C MET A 626 -6.10 -1.48 20.46
N ALA A 627 -6.67 -0.65 21.35
CA ALA A 627 -6.22 0.74 21.57
C ALA A 627 -4.76 0.80 22.02
N ARG A 628 -4.29 -0.23 22.68
CA ARG A 628 -2.88 -0.43 23.06
C ARG A 628 -1.99 -0.88 21.91
N GLY A 629 -2.52 -1.19 20.77
CA GLY A 629 -1.79 -1.59 19.57
C GLY A 629 -1.72 -3.10 19.34
N ASP A 630 -2.48 -3.89 20.10
CA ASP A 630 -2.55 -5.33 19.89
C ASP A 630 -3.91 -5.72 19.31
N SER A 631 -4.08 -5.41 18.01
CA SER A 631 -5.29 -5.78 17.28
C SER A 631 -5.40 -7.30 17.05
N GLU A 632 -4.28 -8.03 17.07
CA GLU A 632 -4.28 -9.49 17.03
C GLU A 632 -4.99 -10.06 18.27
N ALA A 633 -4.58 -9.67 19.47
CA ALA A 633 -5.20 -10.15 20.70
C ALA A 633 -6.69 -9.75 20.79
N GLY A 634 -7.04 -8.54 20.34
CA GLY A 634 -8.43 -8.10 20.23
C GLY A 634 -9.25 -9.00 19.31
N LEU A 635 -8.76 -9.30 18.09
CA LEU A 635 -9.45 -10.16 17.14
C LEU A 635 -9.55 -11.62 17.63
N ARG A 636 -8.52 -12.12 18.34
CA ARG A 636 -8.56 -13.44 18.99
C ARG A 636 -9.63 -13.51 20.08
N ALA A 637 -9.86 -12.43 20.82
CA ALA A 637 -10.96 -12.38 21.79
C ALA A 637 -12.33 -12.53 21.10
N TYR A 638 -12.55 -11.85 19.96
CA TYR A 638 -13.77 -12.05 19.17
C TYR A 638 -13.90 -13.48 18.63
N ALA A 639 -12.79 -14.10 18.22
CA ALA A 639 -12.80 -15.49 17.75
C ALA A 639 -13.11 -16.48 18.90
N ALA A 640 -12.58 -16.26 20.09
CA ALA A 640 -12.86 -17.08 21.27
C ALA A 640 -14.33 -17.04 21.69
N GLU A 641 -15.01 -15.90 21.48
CA GLU A 641 -16.45 -15.73 21.75
C GLU A 641 -17.33 -16.13 20.56
N GLY A 642 -16.77 -16.81 19.54
CA GLY A 642 -17.52 -17.30 18.38
C GLY A 642 -18.04 -16.20 17.45
N GLN A 643 -17.46 -14.98 17.52
CA GLN A 643 -17.90 -13.85 16.70
C GLN A 643 -17.11 -13.72 15.38
N VAL A 644 -16.20 -14.65 15.09
CA VAL A 644 -15.44 -14.70 13.83
C VAL A 644 -15.83 -15.95 13.06
N GLU A 645 -16.35 -15.77 11.86
CA GLU A 645 -16.85 -16.84 11.00
C GLU A 645 -16.06 -16.89 9.69
N LEU A 646 -15.44 -18.04 9.39
CA LEU A 646 -14.80 -18.30 8.10
C LEU A 646 -15.83 -18.83 7.11
N VAL A 647 -15.97 -18.19 5.95
CA VAL A 647 -16.92 -18.58 4.92
C VAL A 647 -16.20 -18.83 3.59
N ALA A 648 -16.39 -19.99 3.01
CA ALA A 648 -15.82 -20.36 1.71
C ALA A 648 -16.62 -19.69 0.58
N GLY A 649 -15.92 -19.11 -0.38
CA GLY A 649 -16.49 -18.40 -1.52
C GLY A 649 -16.87 -16.95 -1.21
N ALA A 650 -16.47 -16.03 -2.09
CA ALA A 650 -16.74 -14.61 -1.92
C ALA A 650 -18.24 -14.28 -1.87
N GLU A 651 -19.04 -14.95 -2.71
CA GLU A 651 -20.50 -14.75 -2.76
C GLU A 651 -21.20 -15.22 -1.49
N ALA A 652 -20.81 -16.40 -0.99
CA ALA A 652 -21.36 -16.95 0.25
C ALA A 652 -20.96 -16.10 1.46
N ALA A 653 -19.70 -15.63 1.51
CA ALA A 653 -19.23 -14.72 2.55
C ALA A 653 -20.01 -13.39 2.55
N GLN A 654 -20.24 -12.80 1.39
CA GLN A 654 -21.05 -11.58 1.26
C GLN A 654 -22.51 -11.82 1.65
N ALA A 655 -23.09 -12.96 1.24
CA ALA A 655 -24.45 -13.34 1.66
C ALA A 655 -24.53 -13.51 3.19
N ARG A 656 -23.51 -14.10 3.81
CA ARG A 656 -23.45 -14.25 5.27
C ARG A 656 -23.32 -12.90 5.99
N VAL A 657 -22.57 -11.95 5.42
CA VAL A 657 -22.51 -10.56 5.92
C VAL A 657 -23.90 -9.93 5.94
N ILE A 658 -24.66 -10.08 4.85
CA ILE A 658 -26.02 -9.54 4.76
C ILE A 658 -26.98 -10.24 5.73
N ALA A 659 -26.88 -11.56 5.88
CA ALA A 659 -27.67 -12.30 6.86
C ALA A 659 -27.38 -11.81 8.29
N ALA A 660 -26.11 -11.68 8.67
CA ALA A 660 -25.72 -11.13 9.97
C ALA A 660 -26.21 -9.69 10.18
N TRP A 661 -26.13 -8.84 9.14
CA TRP A 661 -26.64 -7.49 9.16
C TRP A 661 -28.17 -7.44 9.34
N THR A 662 -28.92 -8.29 8.65
CA THR A 662 -30.38 -8.42 8.80
C THR A 662 -30.74 -8.92 10.20
N GLU A 663 -30.03 -9.92 10.73
CA GLU A 663 -30.21 -10.41 12.11
C GLU A 663 -29.98 -9.30 13.16
N GLN A 664 -28.91 -8.51 13.00
CA GLN A 664 -28.62 -7.40 13.89
C GLN A 664 -29.65 -6.27 13.75
N ARG A 665 -30.11 -5.96 12.54
CA ARG A 665 -31.17 -4.97 12.32
C ARG A 665 -32.49 -5.38 12.98
N ALA A 666 -32.83 -6.64 13.02
CA ALA A 666 -34.02 -7.11 13.72
C ALA A 666 -33.95 -6.83 15.24
N ARG A 667 -32.75 -6.72 15.82
CA ARG A 667 -32.53 -6.45 17.26
C ARG A 667 -32.32 -4.96 17.56
N TYR A 668 -31.59 -4.26 16.69
CA TYR A 668 -31.07 -2.91 16.97
C TYR A 668 -31.63 -1.83 16.01
N GLY A 669 -32.58 -2.19 15.15
CA GLY A 669 -33.09 -1.26 14.13
C GLY A 669 -32.07 -0.98 13.04
N ASP A 670 -32.17 0.19 12.42
CA ASP A 670 -31.30 0.59 11.30
C ASP A 670 -29.91 1.07 11.73
N ASP A 671 -29.63 1.15 13.03
CA ASP A 671 -28.34 1.59 13.57
C ASP A 671 -27.29 0.45 13.55
N VAL A 672 -27.13 -0.16 12.39
CA VAL A 672 -26.18 -1.27 12.14
C VAL A 672 -25.30 -0.92 10.94
N LEU A 673 -23.97 -0.96 11.13
CA LEU A 673 -22.99 -0.69 10.08
C LEU A 673 -22.46 -1.99 9.46
N ILE A 674 -22.29 -1.98 8.14
CA ILE A 674 -21.44 -2.97 7.44
C ILE A 674 -20.11 -2.28 7.13
N VAL A 675 -19.02 -2.82 7.65
CA VAL A 675 -17.66 -2.28 7.49
C VAL A 675 -16.81 -3.26 6.69
N THR A 676 -16.15 -2.80 5.65
CA THR A 676 -15.24 -3.59 4.83
C THR A 676 -13.96 -2.82 4.52
N ARG A 677 -12.98 -3.51 3.91
CA ARG A 677 -11.71 -2.89 3.52
C ARG A 677 -11.79 -2.17 2.18
N ARG A 678 -12.35 -2.83 1.15
CA ARG A 678 -12.25 -2.39 -0.24
C ARG A 678 -13.55 -1.76 -0.74
N ASN A 679 -13.43 -0.74 -1.59
CA ASN A 679 -14.60 -0.11 -2.23
C ASN A 679 -15.39 -1.12 -3.09
N ALA A 680 -14.72 -2.05 -3.76
CA ALA A 680 -15.39 -3.11 -4.54
C ALA A 680 -16.26 -4.02 -3.66
N ASP A 681 -15.77 -4.40 -2.47
CA ASP A 681 -16.57 -5.20 -1.52
C ASP A 681 -17.75 -4.36 -0.97
N ALA A 682 -17.53 -3.07 -0.69
CA ALA A 682 -18.60 -2.17 -0.26
C ALA A 682 -19.69 -2.03 -1.34
N ALA A 683 -19.32 -1.92 -2.60
CA ALA A 683 -20.27 -1.86 -3.72
C ALA A 683 -21.08 -3.15 -3.85
N ALA A 684 -20.45 -4.33 -3.80
CA ALA A 684 -21.11 -5.62 -3.83
C ALA A 684 -22.07 -5.81 -2.64
N LEU A 685 -21.63 -5.44 -1.42
CA LEU A 685 -22.46 -5.53 -0.22
C LEU A 685 -23.62 -4.54 -0.25
N ASN A 686 -23.45 -3.35 -0.82
CA ASN A 686 -24.54 -2.39 -1.03
C ASN A 686 -25.61 -2.96 -1.98
N ALA A 687 -25.21 -3.60 -3.08
CA ALA A 687 -26.15 -4.23 -4.00
C ALA A 687 -26.95 -5.35 -3.30
N ARG A 688 -26.28 -6.20 -2.51
CA ARG A 688 -26.93 -7.28 -1.75
C ARG A 688 -27.82 -6.74 -0.61
N ALA A 689 -27.42 -5.67 0.09
CA ALA A 689 -28.22 -5.03 1.11
C ALA A 689 -29.53 -4.47 0.52
N ARG A 690 -29.46 -3.82 -0.65
CA ARG A 690 -30.64 -3.36 -1.37
C ARG A 690 -31.57 -4.51 -1.75
N ALA A 691 -31.03 -5.64 -2.22
CA ALA A 691 -31.82 -6.83 -2.53
C ALA A 691 -32.54 -7.37 -1.27
N ALA A 692 -31.88 -7.42 -0.12
CA ALA A 692 -32.47 -7.83 1.15
C ALA A 692 -33.58 -6.89 1.59
N LEU A 693 -33.35 -5.56 1.51
CA LEU A 693 -34.35 -4.55 1.86
C LEU A 693 -35.61 -4.62 0.95
N ARG A 694 -35.41 -4.97 -0.31
CA ARG A 694 -36.55 -5.24 -1.21
C ARG A 694 -37.33 -6.48 -0.80
N ALA A 695 -36.65 -7.54 -0.49
CA ALA A 695 -37.30 -8.76 -0.01
C ALA A 695 -38.10 -8.53 1.28
N GLU A 696 -37.64 -7.58 2.12
CA GLU A 696 -38.34 -7.14 3.32
C GLU A 696 -39.48 -6.12 3.04
N GLY A 697 -39.68 -5.69 1.79
CA GLY A 697 -40.66 -4.64 1.42
C GLY A 697 -40.30 -3.23 1.87
N ARG A 698 -39.06 -3.00 2.29
CA ARG A 698 -38.55 -1.71 2.81
C ARG A 698 -37.92 -0.83 1.74
N LEU A 699 -37.59 -1.37 0.59
CA LEU A 699 -37.07 -0.68 -0.58
C LEU A 699 -37.94 -0.97 -1.79
N GLY A 700 -38.36 0.08 -2.49
CA GLY A 700 -39.16 -0.04 -3.71
C GLY A 700 -38.36 -0.57 -4.92
N PRO A 701 -39.03 -0.67 -6.10
CA PRO A 701 -38.34 -0.96 -7.35
C PRO A 701 -37.43 0.20 -7.76
N ASP A 702 -36.44 -0.10 -8.60
CA ASP A 702 -35.61 0.95 -9.21
C ASP A 702 -36.47 1.83 -10.14
N LEU A 703 -36.49 3.12 -9.89
CA LEU A 703 -37.27 4.08 -10.69
C LEU A 703 -36.41 4.69 -11.79
N ILE A 704 -35.13 4.90 -11.51
CA ILE A 704 -34.17 5.46 -12.47
C ILE A 704 -32.79 4.78 -12.29
N THR A 705 -31.94 4.86 -13.33
CA THR A 705 -30.57 4.35 -13.27
C THR A 705 -29.63 5.33 -13.98
N PRO A 706 -29.41 6.52 -13.41
CA PRO A 706 -28.56 7.52 -14.02
C PRO A 706 -27.07 7.15 -13.91
N PRO A 707 -26.19 7.72 -14.77
CA PRO A 707 -24.76 7.60 -14.65
C PRO A 707 -24.24 8.36 -13.41
N ALA A 708 -23.37 7.72 -12.65
CA ALA A 708 -22.71 8.28 -11.48
C ALA A 708 -21.21 7.97 -11.51
N ARG A 709 -20.40 8.74 -10.78
CA ARG A 709 -19.01 8.39 -10.50
C ARG A 709 -18.93 7.62 -9.18
N ASP A 710 -18.23 6.50 -9.19
CA ASP A 710 -17.94 5.77 -7.98
C ASP A 710 -16.82 6.44 -7.14
N ARG A 711 -16.33 5.76 -6.10
CA ARG A 711 -15.26 6.30 -5.22
C ARG A 711 -13.91 6.41 -5.93
N GLU A 712 -13.69 5.67 -7.00
CA GLU A 712 -12.48 5.67 -7.83
C GLU A 712 -12.65 6.52 -9.12
N ASP A 713 -13.69 7.38 -9.16
CA ASP A 713 -14.04 8.24 -10.29
C ASP A 713 -14.38 7.49 -11.60
N ARG A 714 -14.74 6.20 -11.51
CA ARG A 714 -15.21 5.41 -12.66
C ARG A 714 -16.69 5.69 -12.89
N LEU A 715 -17.05 5.84 -14.14
CA LEU A 715 -18.45 5.99 -14.52
C LEU A 715 -19.18 4.64 -14.39
N VAL A 716 -20.22 4.63 -13.57
CA VAL A 716 -21.04 3.44 -13.29
C VAL A 716 -22.52 3.80 -13.31
N PRO A 717 -23.41 2.90 -13.72
CA PRO A 717 -24.84 3.10 -13.54
C PRO A 717 -25.21 2.99 -12.05
N LEU A 718 -25.99 3.93 -11.53
CA LEU A 718 -26.47 3.93 -10.15
C LEU A 718 -27.99 3.79 -10.13
N ALA A 719 -28.48 2.60 -9.84
CA ALA A 719 -29.91 2.35 -9.71
C ALA A 719 -30.46 2.99 -8.43
N LEU A 720 -31.57 3.74 -8.51
CA LEU A 720 -32.17 4.47 -7.40
C LEU A 720 -33.63 4.07 -7.20
N ALA A 721 -34.00 3.85 -5.94
CA ALA A 721 -35.34 3.54 -5.46
C ALA A 721 -35.72 4.43 -4.29
N LEU A 722 -37.02 4.54 -3.99
CA LEU A 722 -37.48 5.16 -2.76
C LEU A 722 -36.98 4.39 -1.54
N GLY A 723 -36.42 5.10 -0.61
CA GLY A 723 -35.81 4.51 0.60
C GLY A 723 -34.32 4.24 0.50
N ASP A 724 -33.69 4.41 -0.66
CA ASP A 724 -32.24 4.23 -0.81
C ASP A 724 -31.46 5.18 0.09
N HIS A 725 -30.41 4.66 0.69
CA HIS A 725 -29.41 5.45 1.38
C HIS A 725 -28.24 5.74 0.45
N LEU A 726 -27.94 7.00 0.28
CA LEU A 726 -26.87 7.51 -0.58
C LEU A 726 -25.76 8.18 0.24
N ARG A 727 -24.55 8.20 -0.30
CA ARG A 727 -23.41 8.94 0.23
C ARG A 727 -22.75 9.74 -0.87
N PHE A 728 -22.59 11.04 -0.63
CA PHE A 728 -21.94 11.96 -1.53
C PHE A 728 -20.40 11.83 -1.43
N GLY A 729 -19.74 11.76 -2.57
CA GLY A 729 -18.29 11.62 -2.68
C GLY A 729 -17.54 12.95 -2.85
N GLU A 730 -18.27 14.05 -2.97
CA GLU A 730 -17.71 15.41 -3.14
C GLU A 730 -18.55 16.45 -2.42
N SER A 731 -17.94 17.60 -2.15
CA SER A 731 -18.68 18.73 -1.56
C SER A 731 -19.36 19.56 -2.63
N LEU A 732 -20.65 19.88 -2.41
CA LEU A 732 -21.53 20.66 -3.30
C LEU A 732 -22.04 21.87 -2.52
N PRO A 733 -21.27 22.98 -2.45
CA PRO A 733 -21.61 24.15 -1.62
C PRO A 733 -22.94 24.81 -1.99
N HIS A 734 -23.33 24.79 -3.27
CA HIS A 734 -24.59 25.34 -3.78
C HIS A 734 -25.83 24.62 -3.23
N LEU A 735 -25.68 23.35 -2.79
CA LEU A 735 -26.74 22.57 -2.14
C LEU A 735 -26.52 22.43 -0.62
N GLY A 736 -25.46 23.01 -0.09
CA GLY A 736 -25.05 22.80 1.31
C GLY A 736 -24.64 21.37 1.63
N LEU A 737 -24.28 20.56 0.60
CA LEU A 737 -23.81 19.19 0.76
C LEU A 737 -22.30 19.15 0.88
N ARG A 738 -21.82 18.21 1.69
CA ARG A 738 -20.40 17.99 2.00
C ARG A 738 -19.95 16.60 1.59
N ASN A 739 -18.67 16.43 1.30
CA ASN A 739 -18.12 15.08 1.07
C ASN A 739 -18.38 14.22 2.32
N GLY A 740 -18.99 13.06 2.12
CA GLY A 740 -19.37 12.14 3.18
C GLY A 740 -20.81 12.30 3.68
N THR A 741 -21.52 13.39 3.30
CA THR A 741 -22.95 13.55 3.63
C THR A 741 -23.73 12.32 3.16
N ARG A 742 -24.65 11.87 4.02
CA ARG A 742 -25.57 10.77 3.70
C ARG A 742 -26.99 11.31 3.60
N ALA A 743 -27.76 10.69 2.72
CA ALA A 743 -29.14 11.06 2.50
C ALA A 743 -29.99 9.82 2.22
N ARG A 744 -31.26 9.88 2.58
CA ARG A 744 -32.27 8.90 2.19
C ARG A 744 -33.13 9.48 1.08
N VAL A 745 -33.39 8.71 0.04
CA VAL A 745 -34.24 9.09 -1.08
C VAL A 745 -35.70 9.00 -0.62
N GLU A 746 -36.40 10.14 -0.58
CA GLU A 746 -37.82 10.24 -0.21
C GLU A 746 -38.75 10.30 -1.40
N ALA A 747 -38.34 11.00 -2.48
CA ALA A 747 -39.10 11.06 -3.71
C ALA A 747 -38.18 11.10 -4.93
N ILE A 748 -38.66 10.60 -6.03
CA ILE A 748 -38.05 10.67 -7.37
C ILE A 748 -39.14 11.11 -8.32
N ALA A 749 -38.98 12.27 -8.96
CA ALA A 749 -39.89 12.78 -9.97
C ALA A 749 -39.19 12.86 -11.34
N ALA A 750 -39.80 12.39 -12.38
CA ALA A 750 -39.30 12.57 -13.75
C ALA A 750 -39.60 14.02 -14.19
N GLU A 751 -38.57 14.67 -14.75
CA GLU A 751 -38.68 16.00 -15.34
C GLU A 751 -39.04 15.90 -16.83
N PRO A 752 -39.69 16.97 -17.40
CA PRO A 752 -40.08 16.95 -18.80
C PRO A 752 -38.93 16.77 -19.83
N ASP A 753 -37.72 17.11 -19.43
CA ASP A 753 -36.48 16.98 -20.23
C ASP A 753 -35.85 15.57 -20.16
N GLY A 754 -36.50 14.64 -19.44
CA GLY A 754 -35.98 13.28 -19.21
C GLY A 754 -34.99 13.18 -18.08
N SER A 755 -34.67 14.28 -17.38
CA SER A 755 -33.88 14.25 -16.13
C SER A 755 -34.76 13.82 -14.94
N ALA A 756 -34.14 13.59 -13.78
CA ALA A 756 -34.86 13.24 -12.57
C ALA A 756 -34.57 14.25 -11.45
N ARG A 757 -35.62 14.65 -10.72
CA ARG A 757 -35.51 15.43 -9.50
C ARG A 757 -35.65 14.51 -8.29
N LEU A 758 -34.77 14.67 -7.35
CA LEU A 758 -34.72 13.88 -6.13
C LEU A 758 -35.06 14.75 -4.92
N ARG A 759 -35.90 14.22 -4.03
CA ARG A 759 -36.08 14.74 -2.68
C ARG A 759 -35.28 13.85 -1.73
N LEU A 760 -34.36 14.45 -1.00
CA LEU A 760 -33.36 13.76 -0.19
C LEU A 760 -33.43 14.26 1.26
N ALA A 761 -33.73 13.36 2.19
CA ALA A 761 -33.62 13.62 3.63
C ALA A 761 -32.19 13.33 4.11
N LEU A 762 -31.55 14.36 4.65
CA LEU A 762 -30.18 14.28 5.17
C LEU A 762 -30.13 13.74 6.61
N GLU A 763 -29.00 13.17 7.04
CA GLU A 763 -28.82 12.69 8.42
C GLU A 763 -28.91 13.83 9.48
N ASP A 764 -28.73 15.10 9.09
CA ASP A 764 -28.84 16.27 9.96
C ASP A 764 -30.27 16.82 10.08
N GLY A 765 -31.26 16.14 9.47
CA GLY A 765 -32.68 16.52 9.50
C GLY A 765 -33.11 17.48 8.40
N ARG A 766 -32.20 18.04 7.61
CA ARG A 766 -32.53 18.87 6.44
C ARG A 766 -33.11 18.01 5.32
N VAL A 767 -33.98 18.61 4.52
CA VAL A 767 -34.46 18.02 3.28
C VAL A 767 -34.01 18.91 2.14
N ILE A 768 -33.49 18.32 1.07
CA ILE A 768 -33.14 19.05 -0.15
C ILE A 768 -33.88 18.43 -1.34
N GLU A 769 -34.18 19.30 -2.30
CA GLU A 769 -34.70 18.91 -3.61
C GLU A 769 -33.71 19.39 -4.68
N ALA A 770 -33.24 18.46 -5.52
CA ALA A 770 -32.28 18.76 -6.57
C ALA A 770 -32.48 17.86 -7.78
N ALA A 771 -32.29 18.40 -8.97
CA ALA A 771 -32.15 17.57 -10.16
C ALA A 771 -30.90 16.73 -10.09
N TRP A 772 -30.89 15.54 -10.75
CA TRP A 772 -29.74 14.67 -10.74
C TRP A 772 -28.44 15.39 -11.15
N ASP A 773 -28.56 16.23 -12.16
CA ASP A 773 -27.44 17.00 -12.72
C ASP A 773 -26.96 18.14 -11.80
N GLU A 774 -27.78 18.58 -10.85
CA GLU A 774 -27.37 19.54 -9.83
C GLU A 774 -26.53 18.88 -8.72
N LEU A 775 -26.62 17.57 -8.56
CA LEU A 775 -25.86 16.79 -7.58
C LEU A 775 -24.38 16.59 -7.97
N ARG A 776 -23.81 17.52 -8.72
CA ARG A 776 -22.42 17.55 -9.19
C ARG A 776 -21.77 18.90 -8.93
N ARG A 777 -20.45 18.94 -8.99
CA ARG A 777 -19.73 20.23 -8.95
C ARG A 777 -20.13 21.10 -10.13
N VAL A 778 -20.31 22.38 -9.86
CA VAL A 778 -20.47 23.38 -10.92
C VAL A 778 -19.18 23.44 -11.73
N PRO A 779 -19.21 23.16 -13.04
CA PRO A 779 -18.02 23.16 -13.86
C PRO A 779 -17.42 24.57 -13.96
N ARG A 780 -16.09 24.67 -13.98
CA ARG A 780 -15.42 25.94 -14.30
C ARG A 780 -15.57 26.23 -15.80
N PHE A 781 -15.42 27.50 -16.15
CA PHE A 781 -15.47 27.92 -17.55
C PHE A 781 -14.52 27.06 -18.41
N GLY A 782 -15.07 26.47 -19.48
CA GLY A 782 -14.32 25.59 -20.39
C GLY A 782 -14.23 24.12 -19.97
N GLN A 783 -14.73 23.73 -18.80
CA GLN A 783 -14.75 22.32 -18.36
C GLN A 783 -16.10 21.67 -18.70
N ARG A 784 -16.06 20.42 -19.15
CA ARG A 784 -17.27 19.59 -19.27
C ARG A 784 -17.81 19.24 -17.88
N PRO A 785 -19.12 19.27 -17.67
CA PRO A 785 -19.71 18.86 -16.42
C PRO A 785 -19.47 17.37 -16.16
N ALA A 786 -18.89 17.04 -15.01
CA ALA A 786 -18.73 15.66 -14.57
C ALA A 786 -20.05 15.11 -14.03
N HIS A 787 -20.26 13.79 -14.08
CA HIS A 787 -21.41 13.15 -13.44
C HIS A 787 -21.33 13.25 -11.90
N PRO A 788 -22.48 13.17 -11.19
CA PRO A 788 -22.51 13.14 -9.73
C PRO A 788 -21.62 12.06 -9.13
N LYS A 789 -20.89 12.39 -8.06
CA LYS A 789 -20.08 11.42 -7.32
C LYS A 789 -20.87 10.91 -6.12
N VAL A 790 -21.66 9.87 -6.33
CA VAL A 790 -22.63 9.33 -5.37
C VAL A 790 -22.58 7.80 -5.39
N VAL A 791 -22.68 7.19 -4.22
CA VAL A 791 -22.75 5.73 -4.05
C VAL A 791 -23.81 5.36 -3.03
N HIS A 792 -24.31 4.10 -3.05
CA HIS A 792 -25.15 3.58 -1.98
C HIS A 792 -24.39 3.52 -0.65
N ALA A 793 -25.08 3.59 0.46
CA ALA A 793 -24.49 3.84 1.77
C ALA A 793 -24.86 2.84 2.89
N HIS A 794 -25.33 1.64 2.55
CA HIS A 794 -25.58 0.56 3.54
C HIS A 794 -24.27 -0.06 4.04
N ALA A 795 -23.29 -0.23 3.16
CA ALA A 795 -21.95 -0.70 3.48
C ALA A 795 -20.91 0.38 3.13
N GLY A 796 -19.82 0.43 3.90
CA GLY A 796 -18.71 1.35 3.67
C GLY A 796 -17.37 0.78 4.09
N THR A 797 -16.29 1.45 3.66
CA THR A 797 -14.94 1.08 4.10
C THR A 797 -14.69 1.53 5.53
N ALA A 798 -13.64 0.97 6.17
CA ALA A 798 -13.21 1.40 7.51
C ALA A 798 -12.98 2.92 7.59
N TYR A 799 -12.42 3.54 6.54
CA TYR A 799 -12.32 5.01 6.44
C TYR A 799 -13.67 5.72 6.44
N ALA A 800 -14.70 5.13 5.82
CA ALA A 800 -16.04 5.68 5.81
C ALA A 800 -16.77 5.52 7.16
N ALA A 801 -16.35 4.54 7.96
CA ALA A 801 -16.89 4.23 9.28
C ALA A 801 -16.19 5.00 10.41
N GLN A 802 -15.00 5.54 10.18
CA GLN A 802 -14.27 6.29 11.21
C GLN A 802 -15.06 7.53 11.66
N GLY A 803 -14.98 7.84 12.94
CA GLY A 803 -15.79 8.89 13.58
C GLY A 803 -17.23 8.46 13.95
N ARG A 804 -17.78 7.42 13.32
CA ARG A 804 -19.16 6.96 13.59
C ARG A 804 -19.25 6.05 14.81
N THR A 805 -20.43 6.04 15.42
CA THR A 805 -20.82 5.08 16.47
C THR A 805 -22.15 4.47 16.08
N CYS A 806 -22.35 3.18 16.33
CA CYS A 806 -23.56 2.45 16.03
C CYS A 806 -23.90 1.46 17.13
N SER A 807 -25.10 0.94 17.12
CA SER A 807 -25.53 -0.10 18.06
C SER A 807 -24.84 -1.42 17.76
N ALA A 808 -24.77 -1.83 16.49
CA ALA A 808 -24.09 -3.05 16.09
C ALA A 808 -23.30 -2.90 14.78
N ALA A 809 -22.34 -3.78 14.53
CA ALA A 809 -21.52 -3.77 13.33
C ALA A 809 -21.27 -5.16 12.78
N VAL A 810 -21.26 -5.30 11.44
CA VAL A 810 -20.75 -6.48 10.75
C VAL A 810 -19.49 -6.09 10.01
N VAL A 811 -18.37 -6.72 10.35
CA VAL A 811 -17.06 -6.42 9.78
C VAL A 811 -16.68 -7.53 8.80
N TYR A 812 -16.47 -7.17 7.53
CA TYR A 812 -16.04 -8.09 6.48
C TYR A 812 -14.55 -7.98 6.28
N LEU A 813 -13.81 -9.01 6.69
CA LEU A 813 -12.36 -9.10 6.61
C LEU A 813 -11.91 -10.13 5.56
N GLY A 814 -10.65 -10.04 5.18
CA GLY A 814 -10.02 -10.96 4.24
C GLY A 814 -8.51 -10.75 4.17
N ALA A 815 -7.90 -11.26 3.11
CA ALA A 815 -6.47 -11.12 2.89
C ALA A 815 -6.01 -9.64 2.82
N GLY A 816 -4.91 -9.35 3.49
CA GLY A 816 -4.31 -8.02 3.58
C GLY A 816 -4.95 -7.12 4.64
N THR A 817 -5.75 -7.67 5.55
CA THR A 817 -6.25 -6.95 6.73
C THR A 817 -5.10 -6.44 7.58
N ASP A 818 -5.18 -5.18 8.04
CA ASP A 818 -4.21 -4.61 8.95
C ASP A 818 -4.79 -4.32 10.35
N ALA A 819 -3.90 -3.99 11.28
CA ALA A 819 -4.26 -3.73 12.67
C ALA A 819 -5.25 -2.56 12.83
N ARG A 820 -5.12 -1.51 12.00
CA ARG A 820 -5.97 -0.31 12.07
C ARG A 820 -7.38 -0.58 11.57
N GLU A 821 -7.52 -1.37 10.51
CA GLU A 821 -8.81 -1.77 9.97
C GLU A 821 -9.60 -2.62 10.96
N VAL A 822 -8.92 -3.56 11.62
CA VAL A 822 -9.50 -4.37 12.71
C VAL A 822 -9.94 -3.48 13.87
N TYR A 823 -9.04 -2.61 14.33
CA TYR A 823 -9.33 -1.70 15.44
C TYR A 823 -10.52 -0.77 15.13
N VAL A 824 -10.52 -0.12 13.98
CA VAL A 824 -11.63 0.77 13.59
C VAL A 824 -12.92 -0.02 13.41
N GLY A 825 -12.90 -1.15 12.71
CA GLY A 825 -14.09 -1.98 12.47
C GLY A 825 -14.74 -2.47 13.76
N LEU A 826 -13.92 -3.01 14.69
CA LEU A 826 -14.39 -3.63 15.94
C LEU A 826 -14.62 -2.63 17.08
N THR A 827 -14.42 -1.34 16.87
CA THR A 827 -14.67 -0.31 17.91
C THR A 827 -15.80 0.66 17.57
N ARG A 828 -16.56 0.43 16.48
CA ARG A 828 -17.68 1.29 16.10
C ARG A 828 -18.96 1.03 16.92
N HIS A 829 -19.20 -0.23 17.28
CA HIS A 829 -20.42 -0.69 17.93
C HIS A 829 -20.45 -0.38 19.44
N ARG A 830 -21.68 -0.39 19.99
CA ARG A 830 -21.93 -0.32 21.44
C ARG A 830 -22.27 -1.69 22.01
N GLN A 831 -23.04 -2.51 21.28
CA GLN A 831 -23.65 -3.76 21.77
C GLN A 831 -23.03 -4.99 21.16
N GLU A 832 -22.96 -5.09 19.84
CA GLU A 832 -22.55 -6.32 19.15
C GLU A 832 -21.71 -6.03 17.91
N ALA A 833 -20.62 -6.79 17.74
CA ALA A 833 -19.92 -6.83 16.46
C ALA A 833 -19.69 -8.28 16.03
N ARG A 834 -19.90 -8.56 14.75
CA ARG A 834 -19.59 -9.84 14.10
C ARG A 834 -18.56 -9.65 13.01
N VAL A 835 -17.72 -10.63 12.84
CA VAL A 835 -16.68 -10.68 11.82
C VAL A 835 -16.96 -11.83 10.87
N VAL A 836 -17.09 -11.53 9.60
CA VAL A 836 -17.19 -12.53 8.53
C VAL A 836 -15.91 -12.45 7.70
N VAL A 837 -15.26 -13.59 7.50
CA VAL A 837 -13.97 -13.68 6.82
C VAL A 837 -14.10 -14.50 5.54
N GLU A 838 -13.67 -13.95 4.42
CA GLU A 838 -13.58 -14.71 3.17
C GLU A 838 -12.39 -15.67 3.24
N ARG A 839 -12.71 -16.95 3.37
CA ARG A 839 -11.75 -18.03 3.57
C ARG A 839 -10.77 -18.18 2.41
N ASP A 840 -11.28 -18.17 1.19
CA ASP A 840 -10.54 -18.62 0.01
C ASP A 840 -9.37 -17.72 -0.36
N ARG A 841 -9.45 -16.40 -0.07
CA ARG A 841 -8.31 -15.47 -0.28
C ARG A 841 -7.16 -15.75 0.66
N LEU A 842 -7.47 -16.06 1.93
CA LEU A 842 -6.45 -16.41 2.92
C LEU A 842 -5.90 -17.81 2.66
N ASP A 843 -6.76 -18.77 2.31
CA ASP A 843 -6.37 -20.11 1.94
C ASP A 843 -5.36 -20.10 0.78
N ALA A 844 -5.65 -19.36 -0.29
CA ALA A 844 -4.73 -19.22 -1.42
C ALA A 844 -3.34 -18.70 -1.01
N LEU A 845 -3.28 -17.71 -0.11
CA LEU A 845 -2.01 -17.21 0.43
C LEU A 845 -1.29 -18.21 1.34
N CYS A 846 -2.04 -19.04 2.06
CA CYS A 846 -1.47 -20.11 2.88
C CYS A 846 -0.87 -21.21 2.00
N ARG A 847 -1.59 -21.62 0.96
CA ARG A 847 -1.16 -22.67 0.02
C ARG A 847 0.15 -22.34 -0.67
N GLN A 848 0.41 -21.09 -1.03
CA GLN A 848 1.68 -20.65 -1.64
C GLN A 848 2.91 -20.99 -0.77
N ARG A 849 2.73 -21.20 0.53
CA ARG A 849 3.80 -21.51 1.49
C ARG A 849 3.81 -22.96 1.97
N GLN A 850 2.86 -23.77 1.52
CA GLN A 850 2.79 -25.20 1.85
C GLN A 850 3.71 -26.01 0.94
N ALA A 851 4.09 -27.21 1.40
CA ALA A 851 4.89 -28.15 0.60
C ALA A 851 4.13 -28.63 -0.65
N ASP A 852 2.82 -28.86 -0.54
CA ASP A 852 1.93 -29.10 -1.68
C ASP A 852 0.84 -28.00 -1.75
N PRO A 853 0.96 -27.07 -2.69
CA PRO A 853 -0.03 -25.98 -2.86
C PRO A 853 -1.41 -26.44 -3.33
N ARG A 854 -1.58 -27.71 -3.73
CA ARG A 854 -2.89 -28.26 -4.13
C ARG A 854 -3.77 -28.56 -2.92
N MET A 855 -3.17 -28.82 -1.78
CA MET A 855 -3.92 -29.13 -0.55
C MET A 855 -4.49 -27.86 0.09
N PRO A 856 -5.80 -27.82 0.44
CA PRO A 856 -6.38 -26.71 1.17
C PRO A 856 -5.73 -26.54 2.55
N ALA A 857 -5.57 -25.30 2.98
CA ALA A 857 -5.16 -25.01 4.33
C ALA A 857 -6.30 -25.30 5.32
N THR A 858 -5.95 -25.73 6.53
CA THR A 858 -6.95 -25.93 7.60
C THR A 858 -7.42 -24.56 8.12
N ASP A 859 -8.61 -24.50 8.68
CA ASP A 859 -9.17 -23.27 9.26
C ASP A 859 -8.28 -22.68 10.34
N THR A 860 -7.59 -23.52 11.11
CA THR A 860 -6.59 -23.07 12.09
C THR A 860 -5.43 -22.30 11.43
N ILE A 861 -4.88 -22.83 10.33
CA ILE A 861 -3.81 -22.16 9.59
C ILE A 861 -4.30 -20.83 8.99
N ILE A 862 -5.53 -20.80 8.49
CA ILE A 862 -6.16 -19.61 7.91
C ILE A 862 -6.40 -18.54 8.98
N LEU A 863 -6.94 -18.90 10.15
CA LEU A 863 -7.12 -17.98 11.27
C LEU A 863 -5.78 -17.44 11.79
N GLU A 864 -4.78 -18.31 11.95
CA GLU A 864 -3.44 -17.86 12.35
C GLU A 864 -2.81 -16.91 11.32
N ARG A 865 -3.10 -17.08 10.04
CA ARG A 865 -2.71 -16.14 9.01
C ARG A 865 -3.42 -14.79 9.18
N LEU A 866 -4.73 -14.79 9.39
CA LEU A 866 -5.54 -13.60 9.63
C LEU A 866 -5.05 -12.84 10.88
N PHE A 867 -4.81 -13.54 11.98
CA PHE A 867 -4.31 -12.95 13.22
C PHE A 867 -2.92 -12.32 13.04
N ARG A 868 -2.05 -12.97 12.27
CA ARG A 868 -0.72 -12.41 11.94
C ARG A 868 -0.84 -11.13 11.09
N GLU A 869 -1.77 -11.07 10.15
CA GLU A 869 -2.04 -9.87 9.37
C GLU A 869 -2.59 -8.75 10.25
N ALA A 870 -3.50 -9.08 11.17
CA ALA A 870 -4.07 -8.15 12.15
C ALA A 870 -3.05 -7.57 13.16
N ARG A 871 -1.84 -8.14 13.27
CA ARG A 871 -0.70 -7.57 14.04
C ARG A 871 -0.02 -6.41 13.31
N GLY A 872 -0.07 -6.41 11.97
CA GLY A 872 0.69 -5.50 11.14
C GLY A 872 0.12 -4.08 11.17
N TYR A 873 0.93 -3.11 11.58
CA TYR A 873 0.67 -1.70 11.37
C TYR A 873 1.47 -1.22 10.16
N HIS A 874 0.79 -0.81 9.10
CA HIS A 874 1.43 -0.13 7.99
C HIS A 874 1.63 1.34 8.33
N GLU A 875 2.71 1.64 9.07
CA GLU A 875 3.05 3.01 9.39
C GLU A 875 3.77 3.67 8.21
N LYS A 876 3.22 4.79 7.77
CA LYS A 876 3.88 5.64 6.79
C LYS A 876 5.11 6.29 7.40
N ALA A 877 6.20 6.25 6.66
CA ALA A 877 7.46 6.83 7.10
C ALA A 877 7.41 8.36 7.02
N ASN A 878 7.99 9.02 8.02
CA ASN A 878 8.25 10.45 8.00
C ASN A 878 9.70 10.70 7.57
N VAL A 879 9.97 11.86 7.00
CA VAL A 879 11.33 12.25 6.60
C VAL A 879 12.27 12.30 7.80
N VAL A 880 11.79 12.80 8.94
CA VAL A 880 12.53 12.85 10.21
C VAL A 880 13.00 11.48 10.71
N ASP A 881 12.37 10.38 10.27
CA ASP A 881 12.81 9.03 10.62
C ASP A 881 14.18 8.67 10.04
N TYR A 882 14.56 9.34 8.97
CA TYR A 882 15.81 9.16 8.21
C TYR A 882 16.83 10.27 8.45
N ALA A 883 16.48 11.33 9.18
CA ALA A 883 17.39 12.39 9.49
C ALA A 883 18.58 11.88 10.33
N ALA A 884 19.79 12.25 9.94
CA ALA A 884 20.99 11.86 10.65
C ALA A 884 21.02 12.43 12.07
N ASP A 885 20.61 13.67 12.22
CA ASP A 885 20.34 14.34 13.50
C ASP A 885 18.92 14.91 13.48
N ARG A 886 18.09 14.35 14.33
CA ARG A 886 16.68 14.72 14.45
C ARG A 886 16.48 16.13 14.98
N VAL A 887 17.34 16.55 15.89
CA VAL A 887 17.27 17.88 16.50
C VAL A 887 17.69 18.94 15.48
N ALA A 888 18.76 18.69 14.72
CA ALA A 888 19.19 19.56 13.64
C ALA A 888 18.12 19.64 12.52
N PHE A 889 17.49 18.53 12.17
CA PHE A 889 16.39 18.54 11.20
C PHE A 889 15.20 19.38 11.66
N VAL A 890 14.78 19.23 12.92
CA VAL A 890 13.69 20.04 13.47
C VAL A 890 14.08 21.51 13.53
N ARG A 891 15.29 21.84 13.98
CA ARG A 891 15.73 23.23 14.16
C ARG A 891 16.00 23.93 12.81
N ASP A 892 16.78 23.31 11.95
CA ASP A 892 17.37 23.94 10.77
C ASP A 892 16.83 23.37 9.43
N GLY A 893 16.12 22.24 9.47
CA GLY A 893 15.69 21.51 8.30
C GLY A 893 16.80 20.68 7.64
N GLU A 894 17.95 20.56 8.28
CA GLU A 894 19.08 19.79 7.75
C GLU A 894 18.86 18.30 7.91
N LEU A 895 18.65 17.58 6.82
CA LEU A 895 18.55 16.11 6.83
C LEU A 895 19.85 15.46 7.27
N GLY A 896 21.00 16.06 6.99
CA GLY A 896 22.31 15.50 7.21
C GLY A 896 22.36 14.04 6.71
N LEU A 897 23.06 13.76 5.63
CA LEU A 897 23.24 12.35 5.22
C LEU A 897 24.01 11.62 6.32
N PRO A 898 23.61 10.41 6.72
CA PRO A 898 24.40 9.63 7.65
C PRO A 898 25.79 9.42 7.03
N GLU A 899 26.85 9.77 7.79
CA GLU A 899 28.22 9.45 7.38
C GLU A 899 28.30 7.94 7.07
N ARG A 900 29.02 7.59 6.01
CA ARG A 900 29.28 6.19 5.64
C ARG A 900 29.78 5.43 6.86
N VAL A 901 28.97 4.54 7.40
CA VAL A 901 29.37 3.58 8.44
C VAL A 901 29.88 2.33 7.74
N ALA A 902 30.87 1.68 8.34
CA ALA A 902 31.50 0.50 7.75
C ALA A 902 30.46 -0.56 7.32
N PRO A 903 30.69 -1.27 6.21
CA PRO A 903 29.77 -2.31 5.73
C PRO A 903 29.46 -3.34 6.83
N GLY A 904 28.19 -3.62 7.07
CA GLY A 904 27.73 -4.62 8.04
C GLY A 904 26.99 -4.06 9.27
N ILE A 905 26.86 -2.74 9.42
CA ILE A 905 26.10 -2.13 10.53
C ILE A 905 24.87 -1.39 9.99
N ASP A 906 23.69 -2.02 10.14
CA ASP A 906 22.42 -1.33 9.89
C ASP A 906 22.07 -0.39 11.07
N VAL A 907 22.62 0.84 11.01
CA VAL A 907 22.33 1.88 11.99
C VAL A 907 20.83 2.21 12.01
N GLY A 908 20.16 2.20 10.87
CA GLY A 908 18.73 2.42 10.78
C GLY A 908 17.91 1.35 11.52
N ARG A 909 18.30 0.08 11.41
CA ARG A 909 17.65 -1.01 12.12
C ARG A 909 17.92 -0.95 13.63
N ALA A 910 19.13 -0.62 14.03
CA ALA A 910 19.49 -0.43 15.44
C ALA A 910 18.74 0.75 16.06
N VAL A 911 18.62 1.87 15.34
CA VAL A 911 17.85 3.05 15.76
C VAL A 911 16.36 2.74 15.80
N ARG A 912 15.79 2.02 14.81
CA ARG A 912 14.39 1.59 14.84
C ARG A 912 14.11 0.63 16.00
N ALA A 913 14.98 -0.32 16.27
CA ALA A 913 14.84 -1.24 17.39
C ALA A 913 14.93 -0.52 18.74
N ALA A 914 15.87 0.40 18.90
CA ALA A 914 16.00 1.23 20.10
C ALA A 914 14.78 2.14 20.30
N ARG A 915 14.19 2.63 19.21
CA ARG A 915 12.98 3.45 19.23
C ARG A 915 11.75 2.63 19.60
N ALA A 916 11.54 1.46 18.99
CA ALA A 916 10.44 0.56 19.33
C ALA A 916 10.48 0.14 20.82
N LEU A 917 11.69 -0.08 21.35
CA LEU A 917 11.90 -0.37 22.77
C LEU A 917 11.61 0.82 23.67
N ARG A 918 11.97 2.06 23.27
CA ARG A 918 11.61 3.28 24.00
C ARG A 918 10.09 3.53 23.98
N GLU A 919 9.45 3.33 22.83
CA GLU A 919 8.01 3.47 22.71
C GLU A 919 7.28 2.44 23.58
N ALA A 920 7.75 1.19 23.60
CA ALA A 920 7.22 0.15 24.47
C ALA A 920 7.45 0.48 25.95
N ALA A 921 8.62 1.00 26.35
CA ALA A 921 8.92 1.39 27.71
C ALA A 921 8.11 2.61 28.17
N ALA A 922 8.00 3.64 27.35
CA ALA A 922 7.18 4.82 27.64
C ALA A 922 5.69 4.48 27.75
N TRP A 923 5.28 3.46 27.03
CA TRP A 923 3.89 3.01 26.97
C TRP A 923 3.50 2.13 28.18
N LEU A 924 4.46 1.32 28.67
CA LEU A 924 4.25 0.40 29.81
C LEU A 924 4.54 1.05 31.16
N GLY A 925 5.12 2.25 31.20
CA GLY A 925 5.50 2.91 32.46
C GLY A 925 6.54 2.11 33.24
N VAL A 926 7.39 1.32 32.58
CA VAL A 926 8.27 0.34 33.25
C VAL A 926 9.73 0.47 32.81
N ASP A 927 10.57 0.85 33.76
CA ASP A 927 12.03 0.97 33.55
C ASP A 927 12.74 -0.36 33.27
N HIS A 928 12.14 -1.50 33.57
CA HIS A 928 12.80 -2.81 33.39
C HIS A 928 12.89 -3.29 31.93
N VAL A 929 12.20 -2.65 30.98
CA VAL A 929 12.38 -2.94 29.54
C VAL A 929 13.64 -2.27 28.98
N ILE A 930 14.09 -1.20 29.63
CA ILE A 930 15.30 -0.45 29.24
C ILE A 930 16.58 -1.25 29.53
N VAL A 931 16.61 -2.03 30.60
CA VAL A 931 17.79 -2.82 31.02
C VAL A 931 18.16 -3.94 30.00
N PRO A 932 17.21 -4.74 29.45
CA PRO A 932 17.52 -5.66 28.37
C PRO A 932 17.98 -4.98 27.09
N ALA A 933 17.41 -3.82 26.74
CA ALA A 933 17.83 -3.02 25.59
C ALA A 933 19.27 -2.54 25.72
N TRP A 934 19.68 -2.09 26.91
CA TRP A 934 21.06 -1.73 27.20
C TRP A 934 22.02 -2.91 27.10
N ARG A 935 21.64 -4.10 27.56
CA ARG A 935 22.45 -5.33 27.40
C ARG A 935 22.64 -5.70 25.92
N LEU A 936 21.63 -5.47 25.08
CA LEU A 936 21.71 -5.68 23.64
C LEU A 936 22.66 -4.66 22.99
N ILE A 937 22.56 -3.41 23.37
CA ILE A 937 23.43 -2.31 22.88
C ILE A 937 24.88 -2.55 23.34
N ASP A 938 25.10 -3.01 24.59
CA ASP A 938 26.40 -3.33 25.14
C ASP A 938 27.01 -4.58 24.47
N ALA A 939 26.22 -5.58 24.15
CA ALA A 939 26.63 -6.76 23.36
C ALA A 939 26.96 -6.38 21.90
N TYR A 940 26.20 -5.46 21.31
CA TYR A 940 26.47 -4.89 19.98
C TYR A 940 27.71 -3.98 20.03
N GLY A 941 27.87 -3.16 21.05
CA GLY A 941 29.02 -2.30 21.27
C GLY A 941 30.32 -3.10 21.42
N ARG A 942 30.31 -4.25 22.12
CA ARG A 942 31.46 -5.17 22.19
C ARG A 942 31.81 -5.83 20.86
N ARG A 943 30.83 -6.06 19.98
CA ARG A 943 31.07 -6.50 18.60
C ARG A 943 31.62 -5.40 17.70
N LEU A 944 31.31 -4.16 17.99
CA LEU A 944 31.77 -2.95 17.28
C LEU A 944 33.16 -2.48 17.71
N SER A 945 33.78 -3.09 18.73
CA SER A 945 35.12 -2.74 19.21
C SER A 945 36.25 -2.89 18.15
N ARG A 946 35.90 -3.40 16.96
CA ARG A 946 36.79 -3.48 15.78
C ARG A 946 36.57 -2.35 14.78
N ALA A 947 35.62 -1.44 14.99
CA ALA A 947 35.37 -0.30 14.11
C ALA A 947 36.16 0.95 14.58
N PRO A 948 36.44 1.93 13.68
CA PRO A 948 37.14 3.17 14.04
C PRO A 948 36.40 3.87 15.21
N ALA A 949 37.15 4.15 16.29
CA ALA A 949 36.62 4.66 17.56
C ALA A 949 35.61 5.85 17.46
N PRO A 950 35.74 6.82 16.53
CA PRO A 950 34.78 7.92 16.39
C PRO A 950 33.38 7.50 15.92
N ALA A 951 33.25 6.52 15.04
CA ALA A 951 31.96 6.07 14.51
C ALA A 951 31.16 5.29 15.58
N VAL A 952 31.86 4.48 16.39
CA VAL A 952 31.27 3.71 17.48
C VAL A 952 30.75 4.65 18.57
N ARG A 953 31.54 5.68 18.96
CA ARG A 953 31.14 6.68 19.95
C ARG A 953 29.88 7.43 19.49
N ARG A 954 29.85 7.87 18.25
CA ARG A 954 28.67 8.56 17.66
C ARG A 954 27.42 7.66 17.67
N LEU A 955 27.54 6.37 17.34
CA LEU A 955 26.44 5.41 17.39
C LEU A 955 25.92 5.21 18.80
N VAL A 956 26.81 4.97 19.76
CA VAL A 956 26.45 4.76 21.18
C VAL A 956 25.81 6.03 21.77
N THR A 957 26.34 7.21 21.47
CA THR A 957 25.78 8.49 21.90
C THR A 957 24.38 8.71 21.30
N ARG A 958 24.17 8.35 20.02
CA ARG A 958 22.87 8.43 19.36
C ARG A 958 21.86 7.47 19.99
N LEU A 959 22.22 6.24 20.20
CA LEU A 959 21.37 5.24 20.86
C LEU A 959 21.06 5.64 22.29
N ALA A 960 22.02 6.19 23.03
CA ALA A 960 21.83 6.71 24.38
C ALA A 960 20.84 7.88 24.44
N ARG A 961 20.91 8.82 23.51
CA ARG A 961 19.95 9.93 23.38
C ARG A 961 18.54 9.44 23.06
N HIS A 962 18.40 8.47 22.15
CA HIS A 962 17.11 7.89 21.81
C HIS A 962 16.45 7.12 22.95
N LEU A 963 17.25 6.59 23.87
CA LEU A 963 16.79 5.88 25.06
C LEU A 963 16.66 6.77 26.31
N GLY A 964 16.89 8.08 26.17
CA GLY A 964 16.68 9.04 27.27
C GLY A 964 17.74 9.05 28.34
N ARG A 965 18.94 8.49 28.11
CA ARG A 965 20.07 8.60 29.06
C ARG A 965 20.88 9.88 28.81
N PRO A 966 21.36 10.57 29.83
CA PRO A 966 22.31 11.66 29.67
C PRO A 966 23.63 11.17 29.06
N ASP A 967 24.23 12.03 28.27
CA ASP A 967 25.48 11.78 27.53
C ASP A 967 26.60 11.29 28.47
N PRO A 968 27.20 10.13 28.23
CA PRO A 968 28.26 9.62 29.10
C PRO A 968 29.52 10.48 29.11
N GLU A 969 29.69 11.44 28.18
CA GLU A 969 30.84 12.35 28.17
C GLU A 969 30.65 13.59 29.07
N ARG A 970 29.41 14.00 29.39
CA ARG A 970 29.15 15.12 30.31
C ARG A 970 29.42 14.81 31.80
N GLY A 971 29.58 13.53 32.17
CA GLY A 971 29.89 13.11 33.54
C GLY A 971 31.34 13.13 33.90
N ARG A 972 32.27 13.45 32.97
CA ARG A 972 33.69 13.49 33.27
C ARG A 972 34.27 14.87 33.58
N GLU A 973 33.50 15.94 33.37
CA GLU A 973 33.95 17.31 33.70
C GLU A 973 33.56 17.79 35.10
N HIS A 974 32.74 17.06 35.81
CA HIS A 974 32.47 17.33 37.23
C HIS A 974 32.79 16.06 38.00
N GLY A 975 33.99 16.05 38.60
CA GLY A 975 34.49 14.95 39.40
C GLY A 975 33.55 14.56 40.55
N ILE A 976 32.91 13.43 40.36
CA ILE A 976 32.34 12.63 41.41
C ILE A 976 32.70 11.17 41.09
N GLU A 977 33.75 10.72 41.77
CA GLU A 977 34.01 9.31 42.03
C GLU A 977 32.83 8.74 42.81
N ARG A 978 32.09 7.79 42.26
CA ARG A 978 31.55 6.57 42.90
C ARG A 978 30.78 5.71 41.85
#